data_531ad72b500070e2bbab56914025c77e
#
_entry.id   531ad72b500070e2bbab56914025c77e
#
_cell.length_a   1.000
_cell.length_b   1.000
_cell.length_c   1.000
_cell.angle_alpha   90.00
_cell.angle_beta   90.00
_cell.angle_gamma   90.00
#
_symmetry.space_group_name_H-M   'P 1'
#
loop_
_entity.id
_entity.type
_entity.pdbx_description
1 polymer ?
#
loop_
_entity_poly.entity_id
_entity_poly.type
_entity_poly.pdbx_seq_one_letter_code
_entity_poly.pdbx_strand_id
1 'polypeptide(L)'
;MEYLNDEQALEIIERYLKNDIADYAIMIDGPWGCGKTSFVNRKVKYKINLIGKIMINISLYGKTSLKEIEDEIYKEIIFKKMPEKKYFNIIKSGGKFLLKAVNETVNVSFKNIEVDINTKSCLNLVKEFTDLDKYVLIFDDVERADIPITQFLGFVNSYVEKRACKCILIANQNEIGKLRLCKNVESKMLVAASNNIIENEEQQTESERNGKFTVDKLLNRADQIFNYQNEYKIIFEKTIGYTIYYRADFNTLFENICYNKILDSVAVNILNEKRDYIKSKMNSNNIFNFRILKYICFNFNEIVKIIKDEYKDIDISKDNYFKKTILGEILCCFTDTSIQYKSGKEILVHSMQSYYGNEKNAFNIVNYTFIKDIIEKSVFDRKCIIYCFDKACENAEYVNDNKDDPLNILDRQSYDLDDEDTLKNYMLLLENIRQDKYKPNLYEKIVRVFLRYNKFGFDEIDEKKLVEIMKKNVIDKGYEVELNPNYEFFVGKDMSRAYKEIMDELVGEKKNELKLAIDKSLKSEEWGIQLDNNCFELMKNKAIQKEKSVSYIDMDKLLNKLLNSRCRNLHYFYAFIAQFLEKVGNINYCEDDVRWINNLRDMLQTKLNKDEFEGVMRKYWINCIMKILEEKFDDKLA
;
A
#
# COMPACT_ATOMS: atom_id res chain seq x y z
N MET A 1 14.13 20.87 14.63
CA MET A 1 15.47 20.51 14.11
C MET A 1 15.43 20.66 12.60
N GLU A 2 16.42 21.34 12.04
CA GLU A 2 16.54 21.50 10.60
C GLU A 2 17.39 20.36 10.03
N TYR A 3 16.89 19.69 9.00
CA TYR A 3 17.62 18.62 8.33
C TYR A 3 18.57 19.21 7.28
N LEU A 4 19.77 18.69 7.24
CA LEU A 4 20.79 19.06 6.25
C LEU A 4 20.55 18.31 4.93
N ASN A 5 20.82 18.98 3.84
CA ASN A 5 20.86 18.38 2.50
C ASN A 5 22.21 17.68 2.24
N ASP A 6 22.32 17.05 1.07
CA ASP A 6 23.50 16.28 0.68
C ASP A 6 24.80 17.09 0.71
N GLU A 7 24.78 18.35 0.24
CA GLU A 7 25.98 19.19 0.14
C GLU A 7 26.47 19.63 1.51
N GLN A 8 25.55 20.13 2.35
CA GLN A 8 25.86 20.54 3.71
C GLN A 8 26.37 19.37 4.56
N ALA A 9 25.72 18.20 4.46
CA ALA A 9 26.15 17.02 5.18
C ALA A 9 27.54 16.52 4.71
N LEU A 10 27.81 16.56 3.39
CA LEU A 10 29.11 16.19 2.83
C LEU A 10 30.24 17.12 3.28
N GLU A 11 29.98 18.41 3.36
CA GLU A 11 30.98 19.39 3.82
C GLU A 11 31.44 19.08 5.26
N ILE A 12 30.47 18.79 6.14
CA ILE A 12 30.75 18.44 7.53
C ILE A 12 31.54 17.12 7.59
N ILE A 13 31.12 16.11 6.84
CA ILE A 13 31.82 14.82 6.81
C ILE A 13 33.22 14.96 6.25
N GLU A 14 33.44 15.73 5.18
CA GLU A 14 34.75 15.95 4.60
C GLU A 14 35.68 16.64 5.58
N ARG A 15 35.20 17.64 6.32
CA ARG A 15 35.96 18.31 7.39
C ARG A 15 36.34 17.33 8.50
N TYR A 16 35.42 16.46 8.93
CA TYR A 16 35.71 15.40 9.90
C TYR A 16 36.79 14.41 9.41
N LEU A 17 36.66 13.96 8.17
CA LEU A 17 37.60 12.98 7.59
C LEU A 17 39.03 13.51 7.43
N LYS A 18 39.18 14.83 7.23
CA LYS A 18 40.47 15.52 7.10
C LYS A 18 41.04 15.96 8.44
N ASN A 19 40.29 15.88 9.52
CA ASN A 19 40.75 16.33 10.85
C ASN A 19 41.47 15.18 11.57
N ASP A 20 42.79 15.16 11.56
CA ASP A 20 43.58 14.10 12.19
C ASP A 20 43.51 14.14 13.74
N ILE A 21 43.11 15.27 14.34
CA ILE A 21 43.01 15.44 15.80
C ILE A 21 41.66 14.88 16.30
N ALA A 22 40.67 14.64 15.42
CA ALA A 22 39.36 14.18 15.82
C ALA A 22 39.41 12.73 16.33
N ASP A 23 39.29 12.57 17.64
CA ASP A 23 39.30 11.32 18.40
C ASP A 23 37.86 10.86 18.80
N TYR A 24 36.87 11.28 18.04
CA TYR A 24 35.46 10.98 18.20
C TYR A 24 34.86 10.43 16.90
N ALA A 25 33.73 9.76 17.01
CA ALA A 25 32.90 9.37 15.87
C ALA A 25 31.85 10.45 15.54
N ILE A 26 31.28 10.39 14.34
CA ILE A 26 30.11 11.21 13.99
C ILE A 26 28.90 10.34 13.74
N MET A 27 27.71 10.89 13.96
CA MET A 27 26.46 10.20 13.69
C MET A 27 25.68 10.88 12.57
N ILE A 28 25.17 10.11 11.62
CA ILE A 28 24.18 10.54 10.64
C ILE A 28 22.82 10.06 11.11
N ASP A 29 22.03 10.97 11.64
CA ASP A 29 20.71 10.72 12.17
C ASP A 29 19.62 11.13 11.18
N GLY A 30 18.50 10.40 11.19
CA GLY A 30 17.31 10.72 10.42
C GLY A 30 16.31 9.56 10.41
N PRO A 31 15.06 9.82 10.01
CA PRO A 31 14.01 8.81 10.00
C PRO A 31 14.32 7.65 9.05
N TRP A 32 13.65 6.53 9.25
CA TRP A 32 13.80 5.37 8.36
C TRP A 32 13.37 5.71 6.93
N GLY A 33 14.19 5.27 5.97
CA GLY A 33 13.93 5.46 4.55
C GLY A 33 14.23 6.86 4.02
N CYS A 34 14.79 7.78 4.83
CA CYS A 34 15.14 9.14 4.38
C CYS A 34 16.39 9.23 3.49
N GLY A 35 17.02 8.10 3.16
CA GLY A 35 18.12 8.05 2.20
C GLY A 35 19.54 7.97 2.79
N LYS A 36 19.74 7.87 4.12
CA LYS A 36 21.05 7.84 4.79
C LYS A 36 22.03 6.84 4.17
N THR A 37 21.66 5.57 4.14
CA THR A 37 22.51 4.51 3.58
C THR A 37 22.86 4.75 2.11
N SER A 38 21.91 5.25 1.30
CA SER A 38 22.15 5.59 -0.10
C SER A 38 23.12 6.76 -0.26
N PHE A 39 22.99 7.78 0.56
CA PHE A 39 23.87 8.93 0.63
C PHE A 39 25.31 8.50 0.97
N VAL A 40 25.46 7.70 2.00
CA VAL A 40 26.79 7.20 2.43
C VAL A 40 27.42 6.33 1.35
N ASN A 41 26.68 5.38 0.78
CA ASN A 41 27.21 4.46 -0.23
C ASN A 41 27.55 5.13 -1.57
N ARG A 42 26.96 6.26 -1.90
CA ARG A 42 27.22 6.98 -3.16
C ARG A 42 28.15 8.18 -2.98
N LYS A 43 27.74 9.14 -2.14
CA LYS A 43 28.43 10.44 -2.03
C LYS A 43 29.55 10.42 -1.01
N VAL A 44 29.32 9.89 0.19
CA VAL A 44 30.35 9.80 1.24
C VAL A 44 31.47 8.84 0.81
N LYS A 45 31.15 7.69 0.25
CA LYS A 45 32.13 6.74 -0.30
C LYS A 45 33.03 7.37 -1.35
N TYR A 46 32.44 8.17 -2.24
CA TYR A 46 33.24 8.89 -3.24
C TYR A 46 34.24 9.87 -2.58
N LYS A 47 33.82 10.63 -1.56
CA LYS A 47 34.70 11.53 -0.80
C LYS A 47 35.77 10.79 -0.02
N ILE A 48 35.44 9.67 0.61
CA ILE A 48 36.41 8.81 1.31
C ILE A 48 37.50 8.34 0.35
N ASN A 49 37.11 7.91 -0.85
CA ASN A 49 38.08 7.46 -1.89
C ASN A 49 38.98 8.60 -2.39
N LEU A 50 38.43 9.82 -2.52
CA LEU A 50 39.25 11.00 -2.96
C LEU A 50 40.34 11.36 -1.96
N ILE A 51 40.19 11.12 -0.68
CA ILE A 51 41.22 11.36 0.35
C ILE A 51 42.13 10.14 0.57
N GLY A 52 42.02 9.12 -0.31
CA GLY A 52 42.87 7.93 -0.28
C GLY A 52 42.55 6.93 0.83
N LYS A 53 41.41 7.09 1.53
CA LYS A 53 40.93 6.15 2.58
C LYS A 53 40.00 5.11 1.97
N ILE A 54 39.80 3.99 2.70
CA ILE A 54 38.97 2.86 2.27
C ILE A 54 37.77 2.78 3.20
N MET A 55 36.57 2.82 2.63
CA MET A 55 35.29 2.64 3.37
C MET A 55 35.06 1.17 3.68
N ILE A 56 34.82 0.85 4.94
CA ILE A 56 34.28 -0.43 5.43
C ILE A 56 32.88 -0.19 5.98
N ASN A 57 31.90 -0.83 5.38
CA ASN A 57 30.49 -0.66 5.76
C ASN A 57 29.96 -1.94 6.43
N ILE A 58 29.51 -1.83 7.67
CA ILE A 58 29.01 -2.91 8.49
C ILE A 58 27.55 -2.60 8.87
N SER A 59 26.64 -3.47 8.47
CA SER A 59 25.26 -3.39 8.95
C SER A 59 25.12 -4.08 10.30
N LEU A 60 24.56 -3.39 11.26
CA LEU A 60 24.31 -3.92 12.61
C LEU A 60 22.97 -4.65 12.73
N TYR A 61 22.19 -4.69 11.65
CA TYR A 61 20.90 -5.39 11.64
C TYR A 61 21.07 -6.88 11.99
N GLY A 62 20.44 -7.29 13.08
CA GLY A 62 20.47 -8.69 13.56
C GLY A 62 21.79 -9.11 14.21
N LYS A 63 22.74 -8.20 14.45
CA LYS A 63 23.96 -8.51 15.23
C LYS A 63 23.64 -8.61 16.72
N THR A 64 24.17 -9.65 17.37
CA THR A 64 23.90 -9.97 18.77
C THR A 64 25.13 -9.80 19.68
N SER A 65 26.32 -9.70 19.09
CA SER A 65 27.59 -9.53 19.84
C SER A 65 28.59 -8.64 19.15
N LEU A 66 29.44 -7.98 19.95
CA LEU A 66 30.55 -7.17 19.46
C LEU A 66 31.55 -7.99 18.64
N LYS A 67 31.69 -9.28 18.99
CA LYS A 67 32.59 -10.17 18.26
C LYS A 67 32.13 -10.40 16.82
N GLU A 68 30.83 -10.53 16.58
CA GLU A 68 30.31 -10.64 15.23
C GLU A 68 30.62 -9.39 14.38
N ILE A 69 30.58 -8.21 15.00
CA ILE A 69 30.92 -6.95 14.34
C ILE A 69 32.42 -6.92 14.01
N GLU A 70 33.25 -7.28 14.97
CA GLU A 70 34.70 -7.30 14.78
C GLU A 70 35.13 -8.32 13.70
N ASP A 71 34.55 -9.52 13.72
CA ASP A 71 34.76 -10.54 12.70
C ASP A 71 34.36 -10.05 11.30
N GLU A 72 33.28 -9.27 11.18
CA GLU A 72 32.86 -8.70 9.90
C GLU A 72 33.77 -7.58 9.43
N ILE A 73 34.23 -6.70 10.32
CA ILE A 73 35.23 -5.67 9.97
C ILE A 73 36.47 -6.35 9.37
N TYR A 74 37.00 -7.40 10.00
CA TYR A 74 38.18 -8.10 9.50
C TYR A 74 37.91 -8.79 8.16
N LYS A 75 36.75 -9.42 7.97
CA LYS A 75 36.36 -10.02 6.68
C LYS A 75 36.33 -8.99 5.58
N GLU A 76 35.72 -7.82 5.80
CA GLU A 76 35.62 -6.75 4.82
C GLU A 76 37.01 -6.18 4.47
N ILE A 77 37.92 -6.02 5.43
CA ILE A 77 39.28 -5.60 5.20
C ILE A 77 40.03 -6.59 4.30
N ILE A 78 39.91 -7.90 4.61
CA ILE A 78 40.56 -8.97 3.83
C ILE A 78 39.96 -9.00 2.42
N PHE A 79 38.65 -8.93 2.28
CA PHE A 79 37.93 -8.96 1.00
C PHE A 79 38.42 -7.83 0.04
N LYS A 80 38.58 -6.62 0.56
CA LYS A 80 39.01 -5.47 -0.27
C LYS A 80 40.44 -5.52 -0.72
N LYS A 81 41.29 -6.30 -0.09
CA LYS A 81 42.72 -6.41 -0.38
C LYS A 81 43.09 -7.63 -1.23
N MET A 82 42.22 -8.64 -1.29
CA MET A 82 42.52 -9.89 -2.00
C MET A 82 41.76 -10.00 -3.32
N PRO A 83 42.40 -10.50 -4.41
CA PRO A 83 41.69 -10.90 -5.62
C PRO A 83 40.66 -12.02 -5.29
N GLU A 84 39.48 -11.94 -5.90
CA GLU A 84 38.34 -12.87 -5.64
C GLU A 84 38.71 -14.36 -5.63
N LYS A 85 39.59 -14.81 -6.53
CA LYS A 85 40.07 -16.20 -6.59
C LYS A 85 40.86 -16.65 -5.36
N LYS A 86 41.64 -15.79 -4.73
CA LYS A 86 42.40 -16.12 -3.52
C LYS A 86 41.51 -16.14 -2.29
N TYR A 87 40.54 -15.25 -2.20
CA TYR A 87 39.58 -15.18 -1.13
C TYR A 87 38.72 -16.48 -1.01
N PHE A 88 38.26 -16.99 -2.17
CA PHE A 88 37.48 -18.23 -2.21
C PHE A 88 38.26 -19.46 -1.71
N ASN A 89 39.56 -19.51 -1.98
CA ASN A 89 40.41 -20.59 -1.51
C ASN A 89 40.69 -20.50 -0.01
N ILE A 90 40.76 -19.31 0.57
CA ILE A 90 40.97 -19.10 2.02
C ILE A 90 39.72 -19.49 2.79
N ILE A 91 38.50 -19.17 2.29
CA ILE A 91 37.24 -19.59 2.90
C ILE A 91 37.09 -21.12 2.81
N LYS A 92 37.44 -21.75 1.69
CA LYS A 92 37.39 -23.21 1.50
C LYS A 92 38.36 -23.95 2.40
N SER A 93 39.53 -23.38 2.69
CA SER A 93 40.57 -23.96 3.55
C SER A 93 40.40 -23.70 5.06
N GLY A 94 39.22 -23.23 5.48
CA GLY A 94 38.93 -23.04 6.91
C GLY A 94 39.15 -21.62 7.42
N GLY A 95 38.57 -20.60 6.74
CA GLY A 95 38.68 -19.18 7.10
C GLY A 95 38.38 -18.81 8.56
N LYS A 96 37.71 -19.68 9.31
CA LYS A 96 37.60 -19.59 10.77
C LYS A 96 38.95 -19.67 11.49
N PHE A 97 39.92 -20.31 10.88
CA PHE A 97 41.27 -20.51 11.45
C PHE A 97 42.12 -19.24 11.33
N LEU A 98 42.03 -18.52 10.19
CA LEU A 98 42.72 -17.24 10.01
C LEU A 98 42.20 -16.15 10.94
N LEU A 99 40.86 -16.08 11.13
CA LEU A 99 40.23 -15.15 12.08
C LEU A 99 40.62 -15.49 13.52
N LYS A 100 40.77 -16.77 13.86
CA LYS A 100 41.23 -17.21 15.16
C LYS A 100 42.72 -16.90 15.39
N ALA A 101 43.56 -17.11 14.38
CA ALA A 101 44.97 -16.78 14.42
C ALA A 101 45.24 -15.25 14.56
N VAL A 102 44.42 -14.40 13.93
CA VAL A 102 44.51 -12.94 14.06
C VAL A 102 44.05 -12.49 15.48
N ASN A 103 43.03 -13.08 16.03
CA ASN A 103 42.57 -12.78 17.40
C ASN A 103 43.54 -13.30 18.49
N GLU A 104 44.27 -14.38 18.23
CA GLU A 104 45.24 -14.95 19.18
C GLU A 104 46.64 -14.25 19.04
N THR A 105 46.97 -13.62 17.90
CA THR A 105 48.29 -13.01 17.66
C THR A 105 48.48 -11.64 18.29
N VAL A 106 47.46 -11.04 18.87
CA VAL A 106 47.70 -9.86 19.74
C VAL A 106 48.38 -10.28 21.06
N ASN A 107 48.41 -11.58 21.40
CA ASN A 107 48.99 -12.09 22.66
C ASN A 107 49.86 -13.35 22.59
N VAL A 108 50.15 -13.97 21.42
CA VAL A 108 50.93 -15.21 21.38
C VAL A 108 51.89 -15.28 20.18
N SER A 109 53.17 -15.49 20.45
CA SER A 109 54.23 -15.81 19.49
C SER A 109 53.95 -17.10 18.71
N PHE A 110 54.02 -17.02 17.38
CA PHE A 110 53.92 -18.17 16.46
C PHE A 110 54.93 -19.24 16.78
N LYS A 111 54.48 -20.33 17.38
CA LYS A 111 55.24 -21.61 17.35
C LYS A 111 54.27 -22.71 16.90
N ASN A 112 54.63 -23.33 15.74
CA ASN A 112 54.08 -24.58 15.23
C ASN A 112 52.71 -24.51 14.54
N ILE A 113 52.65 -23.90 13.32
CA ILE A 113 51.59 -24.21 12.36
C ILE A 113 52.24 -24.25 10.97
N GLU A 114 52.43 -25.47 10.45
CA GLU A 114 52.72 -25.69 9.03
C GLU A 114 51.42 -25.49 8.25
N VAL A 115 51.17 -24.28 7.79
CA VAL A 115 50.23 -23.96 6.73
C VAL A 115 51.03 -23.23 5.68
N ASP A 116 51.03 -23.77 4.46
CA ASP A 116 51.75 -23.28 3.29
C ASP A 116 51.13 -21.94 2.80
N ILE A 117 51.00 -20.98 3.70
CA ILE A 117 50.61 -19.61 3.47
C ILE A 117 51.89 -18.80 3.56
N ASN A 118 52.29 -18.21 2.40
CA ASN A 118 53.41 -17.35 2.27
C ASN A 118 53.49 -16.36 3.44
N THR A 119 54.42 -16.55 4.36
CA THR A 119 54.59 -15.81 5.62
C THR A 119 54.64 -14.29 5.46
N LYS A 120 55.06 -13.79 4.31
CA LYS A 120 54.99 -12.36 3.94
C LYS A 120 53.54 -11.87 3.78
N SER A 121 52.65 -12.69 3.25
CA SER A 121 51.23 -12.32 3.10
C SER A 121 50.51 -12.25 4.43
N CYS A 122 50.82 -13.14 5.38
CA CYS A 122 50.25 -13.10 6.74
C CYS A 122 50.78 -11.92 7.57
N LEU A 123 52.07 -11.63 7.49
CA LEU A 123 52.68 -10.47 8.14
C LEU A 123 52.11 -9.13 7.60
N ASN A 124 51.87 -9.06 6.30
CA ASN A 124 51.21 -7.88 5.70
C ASN A 124 49.76 -7.73 6.14
N LEU A 125 49.02 -8.84 6.32
CA LEU A 125 47.67 -8.80 6.87
C LEU A 125 47.66 -8.34 8.31
N VAL A 126 48.58 -8.84 9.16
CA VAL A 126 48.71 -8.40 10.55
C VAL A 126 49.03 -6.90 10.65
N LYS A 127 49.91 -6.37 9.79
CA LYS A 127 50.16 -4.93 9.71
C LYS A 127 48.93 -4.13 9.31
N GLU A 128 48.12 -4.63 8.36
CA GLU A 128 46.85 -3.96 7.95
C GLU A 128 45.84 -3.89 9.09
N PHE A 129 45.80 -4.86 10.01
CA PHE A 129 44.94 -4.83 11.19
C PHE A 129 45.48 -3.89 12.29
N THR A 130 46.75 -3.51 12.24
CA THR A 130 47.31 -2.48 13.14
C THR A 130 47.22 -1.08 12.58
N ASP A 131 47.20 -0.92 11.25
CA ASP A 131 47.10 0.37 10.55
C ASP A 131 45.67 0.70 10.12
N LEU A 132 44.76 0.84 11.09
CA LEU A 132 43.33 1.11 10.82
C LEU A 132 43.04 2.56 10.42
N ASP A 133 44.02 3.46 10.51
CA ASP A 133 43.92 4.86 10.10
C ASP A 133 43.58 5.03 8.61
N LYS A 134 43.91 4.04 7.76
CA LYS A 134 43.57 4.01 6.32
C LYS A 134 42.07 3.72 6.06
N TYR A 135 41.36 3.26 7.07
CA TYR A 135 39.97 2.87 6.91
C TYR A 135 39.04 3.88 7.55
N VAL A 136 37.83 3.96 6.99
CA VAL A 136 36.70 4.66 7.58
C VAL A 136 35.60 3.59 7.85
N LEU A 137 35.34 3.36 9.11
CA LEU A 137 34.29 2.39 9.51
C LEU A 137 32.92 3.07 9.48
N ILE A 138 32.00 2.46 8.77
CA ILE A 138 30.61 2.88 8.74
C ILE A 138 29.78 1.80 9.44
N PHE A 139 29.07 2.18 10.47
CA PHE A 139 28.12 1.30 11.19
C PHE A 139 26.71 1.71 10.84
N ASP A 140 26.02 0.90 10.02
CA ASP A 140 24.65 1.16 9.57
C ASP A 140 23.62 0.39 10.41
N ASP A 141 22.39 0.91 10.48
CA ASP A 141 21.28 0.34 11.26
C ASP A 141 21.59 0.16 12.76
N VAL A 142 22.26 1.15 13.37
CA VAL A 142 22.69 1.10 14.79
C VAL A 142 21.53 0.82 15.73
N GLU A 143 20.35 1.38 15.48
CA GLU A 143 19.14 1.18 16.27
C GLU A 143 18.57 -0.24 16.19
N ARG A 144 19.04 -1.05 15.21
CA ARG A 144 18.56 -2.42 14.97
C ARG A 144 19.48 -3.51 15.52
N ALA A 145 20.58 -3.11 16.15
CA ALA A 145 21.48 -4.03 16.81
C ALA A 145 20.84 -4.60 18.10
N ASP A 146 20.97 -5.89 18.33
CA ASP A 146 20.58 -6.52 19.59
C ASP A 146 21.74 -6.53 20.61
N ILE A 147 22.51 -5.46 20.61
CA ILE A 147 23.65 -5.22 21.50
C ILE A 147 23.33 -4.02 22.39
N PRO A 148 23.72 -3.99 23.69
CA PRO A 148 23.60 -2.77 24.49
C PRO A 148 24.29 -1.60 23.80
N ILE A 149 23.56 -0.52 23.56
CA ILE A 149 24.09 0.66 22.87
C ILE A 149 25.32 1.20 23.60
N THR A 150 25.36 1.14 24.92
CA THR A 150 26.50 1.55 25.75
C THR A 150 27.74 0.69 25.48
N GLN A 151 27.57 -0.63 25.32
CA GLN A 151 28.69 -1.52 24.94
C GLN A 151 29.15 -1.25 23.51
N PHE A 152 28.21 -1.03 22.59
CA PHE A 152 28.54 -0.71 21.21
C PHE A 152 29.28 0.62 21.09
N LEU A 153 28.82 1.69 21.77
CA LEU A 153 29.52 2.96 21.76
C LEU A 153 30.90 2.87 22.40
N GLY A 154 31.06 2.10 23.48
CA GLY A 154 32.38 1.79 24.07
C GLY A 154 33.30 1.07 23.07
N PHE A 155 32.77 0.13 22.29
CA PHE A 155 33.49 -0.53 21.22
C PHE A 155 33.94 0.48 20.13
N VAL A 156 33.03 1.34 19.64
CA VAL A 156 33.37 2.42 18.67
C VAL A 156 34.45 3.34 19.23
N ASN A 157 34.33 3.77 20.49
CA ASN A 157 35.29 4.61 21.16
C ASN A 157 36.71 3.99 21.12
N SER A 158 36.81 2.68 21.30
CA SER A 158 38.10 1.97 21.24
C SER A 158 38.79 2.03 19.85
N TYR A 159 38.01 2.13 18.78
CA TYR A 159 38.54 2.31 17.43
C TYR A 159 38.97 3.74 17.17
N VAL A 160 38.22 4.71 17.69
CA VAL A 160 38.53 6.14 17.47
C VAL A 160 39.72 6.58 18.32
N GLU A 161 39.67 6.38 19.64
CA GLU A 161 40.72 6.84 20.56
C GLU A 161 42.02 6.03 20.41
N LYS A 162 41.94 4.69 20.38
CA LYS A 162 43.12 3.85 20.45
C LYS A 162 43.74 3.50 19.11
N ARG A 163 42.92 3.46 18.04
CA ARG A 163 43.32 3.00 16.71
C ARG A 163 43.29 4.09 15.65
N ALA A 164 43.03 5.34 16.03
CA ALA A 164 42.91 6.51 15.16
C ALA A 164 42.01 6.30 13.92
N CYS A 165 41.04 5.41 14.01
CA CYS A 165 40.16 5.05 12.92
C CYS A 165 38.96 6.00 12.87
N LYS A 166 38.64 6.56 11.73
CA LYS A 166 37.44 7.37 11.56
C LYS A 166 36.21 6.50 11.54
N CYS A 167 35.20 6.84 12.36
CA CYS A 167 33.95 6.10 12.50
C CYS A 167 32.74 6.98 12.20
N ILE A 168 31.83 6.50 11.36
CA ILE A 168 30.55 7.15 11.06
C ILE A 168 29.42 6.18 11.40
N LEU A 169 28.52 6.60 12.26
CA LEU A 169 27.34 5.83 12.65
C LEU A 169 26.13 6.31 11.85
N ILE A 170 25.32 5.39 11.36
CA ILE A 170 24.06 5.69 10.68
C ILE A 170 22.93 5.13 11.55
N ALA A 171 22.05 6.00 12.02
CA ALA A 171 20.99 5.61 12.93
C ALA A 171 19.67 6.37 12.68
N ASN A 172 18.62 5.85 13.24
CA ASN A 172 17.46 6.61 13.66
C ASN A 172 17.54 6.76 15.17
N GLN A 173 18.06 7.90 15.65
CA GLN A 173 18.34 8.13 17.06
C GLN A 173 17.11 7.97 17.94
N ASN A 174 15.93 8.34 17.45
CA ASN A 174 14.66 8.20 18.16
C ASN A 174 14.26 6.75 18.41
N GLU A 175 14.84 5.79 17.66
CA GLU A 175 14.54 4.36 17.76
C GLU A 175 15.61 3.59 18.56
N ILE A 176 16.75 4.24 18.87
CA ILE A 176 17.81 3.61 19.66
C ILE A 176 17.27 3.23 21.05
N GLY A 177 17.42 1.97 21.40
CA GLY A 177 16.98 1.42 22.70
C GLY A 177 15.52 0.93 22.73
N LYS A 178 14.65 1.33 21.80
CA LYS A 178 13.24 0.89 21.80
C LYS A 178 13.09 -0.63 21.65
N LEU A 179 13.91 -1.28 20.83
CA LEU A 179 13.92 -2.73 20.72
C LEU A 179 14.17 -3.46 22.05
N ARG A 180 14.95 -2.85 22.94
CA ARG A 180 15.19 -3.38 24.30
C ARG A 180 14.07 -3.07 25.27
N LEU A 181 13.37 -1.92 25.10
CA LEU A 181 12.18 -1.61 25.87
C LEU A 181 11.09 -2.67 25.63
N CYS A 182 11.03 -3.25 24.44
CA CYS A 182 10.11 -4.34 24.11
C CYS A 182 10.49 -5.70 24.70
N LYS A 183 11.71 -5.86 25.27
CA LYS A 183 12.08 -7.08 26.00
C LYS A 183 11.56 -7.03 27.43
N ASN A 184 10.92 -8.12 27.87
CA ASN A 184 10.32 -8.25 29.22
C ASN A 184 9.22 -7.20 29.48
N VAL A 185 8.43 -6.87 28.47
CA VAL A 185 7.35 -5.87 28.58
C VAL A 185 6.39 -6.20 29.71
N GLU A 186 6.01 -7.47 29.87
CA GLU A 186 5.11 -7.91 30.93
C GLU A 186 5.65 -7.58 32.32
N SER A 187 6.92 -7.91 32.59
CA SER A 187 7.56 -7.61 33.89
C SER A 187 7.70 -6.10 34.11
N LYS A 188 8.04 -5.33 33.07
CA LYS A 188 8.13 -3.87 33.13
C LYS A 188 6.78 -3.22 33.38
N MET A 189 5.73 -3.73 32.73
CA MET A 189 4.36 -3.28 32.94
C MET A 189 3.86 -3.59 34.35
N LEU A 190 4.20 -4.76 34.91
CA LEU A 190 3.88 -5.11 36.29
C LEU A 190 4.55 -4.14 37.27
N VAL A 191 5.82 -3.82 37.07
CA VAL A 191 6.55 -2.85 37.91
C VAL A 191 5.95 -1.44 37.73
N ALA A 192 5.67 -1.02 36.51
CA ALA A 192 5.04 0.29 36.23
C ALA A 192 3.61 0.40 36.79
N ALA A 193 2.90 -0.71 36.92
CA ALA A 193 1.56 -0.79 37.51
C ALA A 193 1.58 -0.90 39.05
N SER A 194 2.72 -1.22 39.65
CA SER A 194 2.82 -1.35 41.12
C SER A 194 2.70 0.02 41.77
N ASN A 195 1.84 0.11 42.82
CA ASN A 195 1.56 1.35 43.54
C ASN A 195 2.71 1.78 44.49
N ASN A 196 3.79 1.01 44.59
CA ASN A 196 4.87 1.22 45.54
C ASN A 196 5.97 2.19 45.05
N ILE A 197 5.84 2.71 43.81
CA ILE A 197 6.80 3.70 43.32
C ILE A 197 6.26 5.08 43.65
N ILE A 198 6.86 5.69 44.67
CA ILE A 198 6.52 7.02 45.18
C ILE A 198 6.89 8.04 44.11
N GLU A 199 5.89 8.56 43.41
CA GLU A 199 6.00 9.84 42.70
C GLU A 199 5.72 10.94 43.70
N ASN A 200 6.44 12.05 43.61
CA ASN A 200 6.21 13.25 44.43
C ASN A 200 4.74 13.70 44.23
N GLU A 201 3.92 13.45 45.23
CA GLU A 201 2.45 13.61 45.22
C GLU A 201 1.96 15.07 45.18
N GLU A 202 2.85 16.05 45.08
CA GLU A 202 2.47 17.46 45.29
C GLU A 202 1.77 18.16 44.13
N GLN A 203 1.52 17.48 42.99
CA GLN A 203 0.89 18.12 41.82
C GLN A 203 -0.26 17.33 41.14
N GLN A 204 -0.83 16.31 41.76
CA GLN A 204 -1.97 15.59 41.15
C GLN A 204 -3.31 16.09 41.72
N THR A 205 -4.22 16.46 40.80
CA THR A 205 -5.61 16.80 41.15
C THR A 205 -6.41 15.53 41.51
N GLU A 206 -7.41 15.68 42.43
CA GLU A 206 -8.25 14.53 42.88
C GLU A 206 -8.94 13.76 41.76
N SER A 207 -9.18 14.40 40.61
CA SER A 207 -9.74 13.75 39.41
C SER A 207 -8.76 12.79 38.71
N GLU A 208 -7.46 12.93 38.92
CA GLU A 208 -6.42 12.05 38.32
C GLU A 208 -6.17 10.81 39.18
N ARG A 209 -6.50 10.83 40.46
CA ARG A 209 -6.34 9.68 41.39
C ARG A 209 -7.35 8.52 41.09
N ASN A 210 -8.51 8.83 40.53
CA ASN A 210 -9.56 7.85 40.19
C ASN A 210 -9.62 7.43 38.70
N GLY A 211 -8.70 7.92 37.87
CA GLY A 211 -8.65 7.60 36.45
C GLY A 211 -8.11 6.20 36.19
N LYS A 212 -8.85 5.38 35.45
CA LYS A 212 -8.37 4.08 34.91
C LYS A 212 -7.01 4.28 34.25
N PHE A 213 -6.01 3.48 34.64
CA PHE A 213 -4.73 3.43 33.97
C PHE A 213 -4.95 3.05 32.49
N THR A 214 -4.63 3.97 31.59
CA THR A 214 -4.60 3.67 30.16
C THR A 214 -3.25 3.06 29.82
N VAL A 215 -3.21 2.27 28.74
CA VAL A 215 -1.96 1.64 28.25
C VAL A 215 -0.89 2.71 27.99
N ASP A 216 -1.28 3.88 27.49
CA ASP A 216 -0.34 4.99 27.25
C ASP A 216 0.27 5.57 28.53
N LYS A 217 -0.52 5.67 29.62
CA LYS A 217 0.00 6.11 30.93
C LYS A 217 0.97 5.09 31.51
N LEU A 218 0.69 3.80 31.36
CA LEU A 218 1.60 2.73 31.81
C LEU A 218 2.90 2.71 31.00
N LEU A 219 2.84 2.92 29.68
CA LEU A 219 4.01 3.01 28.81
C LEU A 219 4.89 4.20 29.20
N ASN A 220 4.30 5.38 29.37
CA ASN A 220 5.02 6.58 29.78
C ASN A 220 5.69 6.42 31.17
N ARG A 221 5.00 5.78 32.10
CA ARG A 221 5.54 5.49 33.43
C ARG A 221 6.67 4.45 33.39
N ALA A 222 6.54 3.42 32.55
CA ALA A 222 7.60 2.45 32.31
C ALA A 222 8.83 3.13 31.71
N ASP A 223 8.65 4.04 30.74
CA ASP A 223 9.74 4.82 30.15
C ASP A 223 10.43 5.71 31.19
N GLN A 224 9.71 6.29 32.11
CA GLN A 224 10.28 7.10 33.20
C GLN A 224 11.09 6.26 34.19
N ILE A 225 10.57 5.11 34.60
CA ILE A 225 11.21 4.21 35.58
C ILE A 225 12.44 3.51 35.03
N PHE A 226 12.34 3.03 33.79
CA PHE A 226 13.41 2.25 33.12
C PHE A 226 14.29 3.11 32.21
N ASN A 227 14.47 4.38 32.54
CA ASN A 227 15.08 5.42 31.70
C ASN A 227 16.55 5.08 31.34
N TYR A 228 16.75 4.37 30.22
CA TYR A 228 18.07 4.12 29.61
C TYR A 228 18.68 5.39 28.96
N GLN A 229 17.94 6.51 28.92
CA GLN A 229 18.40 7.72 28.24
C GLN A 229 19.58 8.37 28.94
N ASN A 230 19.72 8.23 30.25
CA ASN A 230 20.82 8.88 30.98
C ASN A 230 22.17 8.21 30.72
N GLU A 231 22.24 6.87 30.78
CA GLU A 231 23.50 6.15 30.48
C GLU A 231 23.90 6.32 29.01
N TYR A 232 22.93 6.28 28.11
CA TYR A 232 23.14 6.54 26.69
C TYR A 232 23.71 7.93 26.45
N LYS A 233 23.15 8.98 27.05
CA LYS A 233 23.61 10.37 26.87
C LYS A 233 25.07 10.54 27.29
N ILE A 234 25.45 10.01 28.46
CA ILE A 234 26.83 10.15 28.99
C ILE A 234 27.84 9.51 28.05
N ILE A 235 27.58 8.29 27.58
CA ILE A 235 28.52 7.59 26.68
C ILE A 235 28.47 8.19 25.27
N PHE A 236 27.28 8.65 24.87
CA PHE A 236 27.10 9.33 23.58
C PHE A 236 27.95 10.59 23.48
N GLU A 237 27.89 11.47 24.48
CA GLU A 237 28.68 12.71 24.55
C GLU A 237 30.18 12.44 24.48
N LYS A 238 30.64 11.32 25.08
CA LYS A 238 32.05 10.93 25.01
C LYS A 238 32.48 10.42 23.66
N THR A 239 31.61 9.67 22.97
CA THR A 239 31.97 8.92 21.77
C THR A 239 31.66 9.69 20.49
N ILE A 240 30.55 10.46 20.48
CA ILE A 240 30.04 11.16 19.31
C ILE A 240 30.30 12.65 19.42
N GLY A 241 31.17 13.18 18.58
CA GLY A 241 31.50 14.60 18.59
C GLY A 241 30.35 15.46 18.08
N TYR A 242 29.65 15.03 17.03
CA TYR A 242 28.44 15.70 16.54
C TYR A 242 27.53 14.78 15.74
N THR A 243 26.26 15.16 15.70
CA THR A 243 25.21 14.47 14.95
C THR A 243 24.78 15.30 13.75
N ILE A 244 24.76 14.69 12.58
CA ILE A 244 24.28 15.27 11.33
C ILE A 244 22.84 14.82 11.15
N TYR A 245 21.88 15.73 11.32
CA TYR A 245 20.48 15.47 11.02
C TYR A 245 20.27 15.51 9.54
N TYR A 246 20.15 14.33 8.90
CA TYR A 246 20.19 14.18 7.46
C TYR A 246 18.84 13.76 6.89
N ARG A 247 18.49 14.40 5.79
CA ARG A 247 17.40 13.98 4.92
C ARG A 247 17.75 14.28 3.47
N ALA A 248 17.70 13.25 2.63
CA ALA A 248 17.97 13.42 1.21
C ALA A 248 16.95 14.38 0.58
N ASP A 249 17.41 15.16 -0.41
CA ASP A 249 16.53 16.01 -1.19
C ASP A 249 15.55 15.18 -2.01
N PHE A 250 14.26 15.55 -1.91
CA PHE A 250 13.20 14.87 -2.61
C PHE A 250 13.41 14.89 -4.13
N ASN A 251 13.76 16.04 -4.69
CA ASN A 251 13.88 16.20 -6.14
C ASN A 251 15.00 15.31 -6.69
N THR A 252 16.16 15.30 -6.05
CA THR A 252 17.30 14.45 -6.43
C THR A 252 16.94 12.97 -6.41
N LEU A 253 16.20 12.51 -5.39
CA LEU A 253 15.79 11.13 -5.31
C LEU A 253 14.68 10.78 -6.29
N PHE A 254 13.72 11.67 -6.48
CA PHE A 254 12.65 11.51 -7.46
C PHE A 254 13.23 11.36 -8.87
N GLU A 255 14.16 12.24 -9.25
CA GLU A 255 14.85 12.17 -10.53
C GLU A 255 15.61 10.86 -10.70
N ASN A 256 16.36 10.41 -9.69
CA ASN A 256 17.05 9.13 -9.73
C ASN A 256 16.10 7.93 -9.94
N ILE A 257 14.86 8.00 -9.44
CA ILE A 257 13.85 6.96 -9.66
C ILE A 257 13.30 7.05 -11.09
N CYS A 258 12.93 8.25 -11.54
CA CYS A 258 12.30 8.47 -12.84
C CYS A 258 13.24 8.18 -14.01
N TYR A 259 14.52 8.51 -13.89
CA TYR A 259 15.52 8.22 -14.93
C TYR A 259 16.06 6.79 -14.88
N ASN A 260 15.52 5.95 -14.00
CA ASN A 260 15.81 4.53 -14.05
C ASN A 260 15.24 3.97 -15.37
N LYS A 261 16.13 3.34 -16.18
CA LYS A 261 15.78 2.80 -17.52
C LYS A 261 14.66 1.74 -17.51
N ILE A 262 14.21 1.31 -16.34
CA ILE A 262 13.14 0.32 -16.14
C ILE A 262 11.74 0.95 -16.27
N LEU A 263 11.60 2.27 -16.04
CA LEU A 263 10.30 2.94 -16.10
C LEU A 263 9.92 3.29 -17.54
N ASP A 264 8.61 3.13 -17.85
CA ASP A 264 8.04 3.54 -19.13
C ASP A 264 8.05 5.07 -19.29
N SER A 265 8.29 5.55 -20.51
CA SER A 265 8.37 6.98 -20.82
C SER A 265 7.06 7.75 -20.49
N VAL A 266 5.89 7.13 -20.70
CA VAL A 266 4.59 7.73 -20.35
C VAL A 266 4.45 7.87 -18.84
N ALA A 267 4.83 6.81 -18.09
CA ALA A 267 4.82 6.85 -16.64
C ALA A 267 5.74 7.95 -16.09
N VAL A 268 6.96 8.07 -16.65
CA VAL A 268 7.92 9.11 -16.27
C VAL A 268 7.38 10.51 -16.51
N ASN A 269 6.74 10.75 -17.66
CA ASN A 269 6.14 12.05 -17.98
C ASN A 269 5.06 12.44 -16.97
N ILE A 270 4.14 11.53 -16.64
CA ILE A 270 3.05 11.78 -15.70
C ILE A 270 3.60 11.94 -14.27
N LEU A 271 4.57 11.14 -13.86
CA LEU A 271 5.24 11.28 -12.58
C LEU A 271 5.90 12.66 -12.45
N ASN A 272 6.56 13.17 -13.50
CA ASN A 272 7.15 14.51 -13.50
C ASN A 272 6.10 15.61 -13.39
N GLU A 273 4.97 15.51 -14.10
CA GLU A 273 3.87 16.46 -14.01
C GLU A 273 3.24 16.50 -12.62
N LYS A 274 3.15 15.37 -11.95
CA LYS A 274 2.56 15.24 -10.60
C LYS A 274 3.61 15.27 -9.47
N ARG A 275 4.87 15.61 -9.76
CA ARG A 275 5.97 15.69 -8.79
C ARG A 275 5.62 16.49 -7.54
N ASP A 276 5.14 17.71 -7.75
CA ASP A 276 4.84 18.63 -6.64
C ASP A 276 3.66 18.15 -5.80
N TYR A 277 2.68 17.50 -6.42
CA TYR A 277 1.59 16.85 -5.70
C TYR A 277 2.10 15.74 -4.78
N ILE A 278 2.91 14.81 -5.30
CA ILE A 278 3.49 13.71 -4.52
C ILE A 278 4.31 14.28 -3.35
N LYS A 279 5.15 15.29 -3.64
CA LYS A 279 5.98 15.98 -2.63
C LYS A 279 5.13 16.60 -1.53
N SER A 280 4.09 17.35 -1.92
CA SER A 280 3.15 18.01 -1.00
C SER A 280 2.43 16.99 -0.10
N LYS A 281 1.94 15.89 -0.67
CA LYS A 281 1.23 14.83 0.07
C LYS A 281 2.15 14.08 1.04
N MET A 282 3.38 13.80 0.64
CA MET A 282 4.37 13.19 1.55
C MET A 282 4.72 14.15 2.71
N ASN A 283 4.92 15.43 2.43
CA ASN A 283 5.25 16.43 3.44
C ASN A 283 4.09 16.67 4.42
N SER A 284 2.86 16.83 3.95
CA SER A 284 1.68 17.09 4.79
C SER A 284 1.38 15.92 5.75
N ASN A 285 1.77 14.71 5.40
CA ASN A 285 1.65 13.53 6.25
C ASN A 285 2.92 13.21 7.04
N ASN A 286 3.94 14.07 7.03
CA ASN A 286 5.24 13.87 7.66
C ASN A 286 5.93 12.55 7.26
N ILE A 287 5.72 12.10 6.01
CA ILE A 287 6.28 10.87 5.48
C ILE A 287 7.54 11.18 4.70
N PHE A 288 8.67 10.85 5.31
CA PHE A 288 10.00 11.02 4.72
C PHE A 288 10.63 9.70 4.29
N ASN A 289 9.83 8.66 4.15
CA ASN A 289 10.28 7.33 3.75
C ASN A 289 10.24 7.17 2.23
N PHE A 290 11.38 7.35 1.59
CA PHE A 290 11.53 7.23 0.12
C PHE A 290 11.31 5.80 -0.43
N ARG A 291 11.19 4.78 0.43
CA ARG A 291 10.72 3.46 -0.01
C ARG A 291 9.28 3.53 -0.48
N ILE A 292 8.46 4.39 0.15
CA ILE A 292 7.07 4.64 -0.27
C ILE A 292 7.06 5.33 -1.64
N LEU A 293 7.92 6.33 -1.86
CA LEU A 293 8.06 6.98 -3.16
C LEU A 293 8.43 5.96 -4.26
N LYS A 294 9.41 5.10 -4.02
CA LYS A 294 9.74 4.01 -4.95
C LYS A 294 8.56 3.09 -5.21
N TYR A 295 7.84 2.72 -4.16
CA TYR A 295 6.66 1.87 -4.25
C TYR A 295 5.60 2.50 -5.15
N ILE A 296 5.30 3.80 -4.96
CA ILE A 296 4.35 4.55 -5.80
C ILE A 296 4.81 4.55 -7.26
N CYS A 297 6.06 4.95 -7.53
CA CYS A 297 6.57 5.06 -8.89
C CYS A 297 6.57 3.72 -9.64
N PHE A 298 7.02 2.64 -9.00
CA PHE A 298 7.09 1.32 -9.64
C PHE A 298 5.71 0.71 -9.89
N ASN A 299 4.79 0.78 -8.93
CA ASN A 299 3.46 0.22 -9.12
C ASN A 299 2.63 1.04 -10.13
N PHE A 300 2.77 2.37 -10.12
CA PHE A 300 2.16 3.20 -11.15
C PHE A 300 2.70 2.86 -12.55
N ASN A 301 3.98 2.62 -12.67
CA ASN A 301 4.59 2.17 -13.93
C ASN A 301 3.98 0.86 -14.44
N GLU A 302 3.71 -0.11 -13.55
CA GLU A 302 3.05 -1.36 -13.95
C GLU A 302 1.60 -1.13 -14.39
N ILE A 303 0.86 -0.23 -13.73
CA ILE A 303 -0.48 0.18 -14.18
C ILE A 303 -0.42 0.77 -15.58
N VAL A 304 0.53 1.69 -15.84
CA VAL A 304 0.72 2.30 -17.15
C VAL A 304 1.06 1.26 -18.22
N LYS A 305 1.92 0.29 -17.92
CA LYS A 305 2.25 -0.80 -18.87
C LYS A 305 1.02 -1.63 -19.22
N ILE A 306 0.21 -2.00 -18.22
CA ILE A 306 -1.03 -2.75 -18.46
C ILE A 306 -1.97 -1.99 -19.41
N ILE A 307 -2.14 -0.69 -19.17
CA ILE A 307 -2.97 0.17 -20.03
C ILE A 307 -2.37 0.30 -21.42
N LYS A 308 -1.07 0.52 -21.55
CA LYS A 308 -0.39 0.58 -22.86
C LYS A 308 -0.49 -0.70 -23.67
N ASP A 309 -0.38 -1.84 -23.02
CA ASP A 309 -0.48 -3.13 -23.68
C ASP A 309 -1.87 -3.37 -24.28
N GLU A 310 -2.93 -2.77 -23.73
CA GLU A 310 -4.28 -2.83 -24.30
C GLU A 310 -4.42 -1.91 -25.51
N TYR A 311 -3.82 -0.72 -25.44
CA TYR A 311 -3.94 0.31 -26.47
C TYR A 311 -2.68 0.43 -27.34
N LYS A 312 -2.19 -0.72 -27.89
CA LYS A 312 -0.92 -0.82 -28.63
C LYS A 312 -0.75 0.18 -29.77
N ASP A 313 -1.85 0.60 -30.40
CA ASP A 313 -1.84 1.50 -31.57
C ASP A 313 -2.08 2.97 -31.24
N ILE A 314 -2.24 3.31 -29.94
CA ILE A 314 -2.53 4.68 -29.49
C ILE A 314 -1.37 5.22 -28.70
N ASP A 315 -0.74 6.29 -29.17
CA ASP A 315 0.24 7.05 -28.38
C ASP A 315 -0.50 7.83 -27.28
N ILE A 316 -0.66 7.18 -26.11
CA ILE A 316 -1.34 7.74 -24.93
C ILE A 316 -0.74 9.09 -24.54
N SER A 317 0.50 9.38 -24.94
CA SER A 317 1.20 10.62 -24.59
C SER A 317 0.90 11.80 -25.52
N LYS A 318 0.47 11.54 -26.76
CA LYS A 318 0.33 12.59 -27.78
C LYS A 318 -1.10 12.84 -28.24
N ASP A 319 -1.90 11.79 -28.38
CA ASP A 319 -3.14 11.84 -29.14
C ASP A 319 -4.39 12.08 -28.28
N ASN A 320 -4.27 12.01 -26.94
CA ASN A 320 -5.46 12.17 -26.10
C ASN A 320 -5.16 12.82 -24.74
N TYR A 321 -5.45 14.12 -24.66
CA TYR A 321 -5.37 14.92 -23.42
C TYR A 321 -6.11 14.26 -22.25
N PHE A 322 -7.29 13.66 -22.51
CA PHE A 322 -8.08 13.01 -21.46
C PHE A 322 -7.40 11.78 -20.88
N LYS A 323 -6.84 10.90 -21.72
CA LYS A 323 -6.15 9.68 -21.24
C LYS A 323 -4.97 10.02 -20.33
N LYS A 324 -4.21 11.06 -20.70
CA LYS A 324 -3.10 11.54 -19.88
C LYS A 324 -3.59 12.12 -18.55
N THR A 325 -4.68 12.88 -18.57
CA THR A 325 -5.30 13.44 -17.35
C THR A 325 -5.78 12.34 -16.43
N ILE A 326 -6.46 11.32 -16.95
CA ILE A 326 -6.93 10.16 -16.17
C ILE A 326 -5.78 9.38 -15.55
N LEU A 327 -4.68 9.15 -16.28
CA LEU A 327 -3.49 8.54 -15.70
C LEU A 327 -2.89 9.37 -14.56
N GLY A 328 -2.92 10.70 -14.70
CA GLY A 328 -2.52 11.63 -13.63
C GLY A 328 -3.43 11.54 -12.40
N GLU A 329 -4.74 11.35 -12.58
CA GLU A 329 -5.70 11.11 -11.49
C GLU A 329 -5.47 9.78 -10.81
N ILE A 330 -5.27 8.71 -11.56
CA ILE A 330 -4.92 7.38 -11.02
C ILE A 330 -3.65 7.47 -10.17
N LEU A 331 -2.63 8.17 -10.63
CA LEU A 331 -1.40 8.39 -9.86
C LEU A 331 -1.68 9.13 -8.54
N CYS A 332 -2.51 10.18 -8.58
CA CYS A 332 -2.88 10.92 -7.38
C CYS A 332 -3.64 10.05 -6.37
N CYS A 333 -4.65 9.31 -6.83
CA CYS A 333 -5.39 8.35 -6.00
C CYS A 333 -4.47 7.26 -5.42
N PHE A 334 -3.60 6.70 -6.24
CA PHE A 334 -2.65 5.68 -5.80
C PHE A 334 -1.67 6.25 -4.76
N THR A 335 -1.23 7.50 -4.93
CA THR A 335 -0.34 8.18 -3.98
C THR A 335 -1.02 8.37 -2.63
N ASP A 336 -2.23 8.93 -2.61
CA ASP A 336 -2.97 9.20 -1.37
C ASP A 336 -3.29 7.92 -0.62
N THR A 337 -3.78 6.90 -1.33
CA THR A 337 -4.12 5.61 -0.74
C THR A 337 -2.89 4.88 -0.20
N SER A 338 -1.76 4.92 -0.93
CA SER A 338 -0.49 4.34 -0.47
C SER A 338 0.05 5.01 0.78
N ILE A 339 -0.07 6.34 0.87
CA ILE A 339 0.32 7.13 2.04
C ILE A 339 -0.55 6.78 3.25
N GLN A 340 -1.87 6.70 3.08
CA GLN A 340 -2.81 6.33 4.14
C GLN A 340 -2.50 4.93 4.70
N TYR A 341 -2.36 3.95 3.82
CA TYR A 341 -2.04 2.57 4.22
C TYR A 341 -0.73 2.46 5.00
N LYS A 342 0.34 3.10 4.51
CA LYS A 342 1.65 3.07 5.16
C LYS A 342 1.71 3.88 6.46
N SER A 343 0.76 4.77 6.70
CA SER A 343 0.59 5.48 7.98
C SER A 343 -0.32 4.73 8.96
N GLY A 344 -0.75 3.50 8.64
CA GLY A 344 -1.62 2.70 9.51
C GLY A 344 -3.06 3.19 9.60
N LYS A 345 -3.48 4.05 8.68
CA LYS A 345 -4.88 4.51 8.59
C LYS A 345 -5.68 3.52 7.76
N GLU A 346 -6.96 3.39 8.08
CA GLU A 346 -7.88 2.62 7.27
C GLU A 346 -7.91 3.15 5.83
N ILE A 347 -7.87 2.23 4.86
CA ILE A 347 -7.90 2.62 3.45
C ILE A 347 -9.33 3.03 3.09
N LEU A 348 -9.52 4.33 2.95
CA LEU A 348 -10.65 4.86 2.24
C LEU A 348 -10.19 5.08 0.79
N VAL A 349 -10.61 4.23 -0.13
CA VAL A 349 -10.40 4.47 -1.57
C VAL A 349 -11.29 5.66 -1.95
N HIS A 350 -10.71 6.83 -1.90
CA HIS A 350 -11.39 8.03 -2.34
C HIS A 350 -11.36 8.08 -3.87
N SER A 351 -12.54 8.22 -4.47
CA SER A 351 -12.63 8.84 -5.80
C SER A 351 -12.14 10.27 -5.65
N MET A 352 -11.01 10.63 -6.25
CA MET A 352 -10.53 12.00 -6.13
C MET A 352 -11.39 12.94 -6.94
N GLN A 353 -11.88 13.99 -6.27
CA GLN A 353 -12.16 15.25 -6.91
C GLN A 353 -10.81 15.91 -7.23
N SER A 354 -10.39 15.90 -8.48
CA SER A 354 -9.18 16.62 -8.87
C SER A 354 -9.46 18.12 -8.93
N TYR A 355 -9.12 18.82 -7.84
CA TYR A 355 -8.93 20.26 -7.88
C TYR A 355 -7.55 20.55 -8.47
N TYR A 356 -7.46 20.66 -9.78
CA TYR A 356 -6.21 21.07 -10.43
C TYR A 356 -6.41 22.28 -11.30
N GLY A 357 -5.71 23.35 -10.86
CA GLY A 357 -5.45 24.54 -11.67
C GLY A 357 -6.69 25.38 -11.96
N ASN A 358 -6.49 26.57 -12.50
CA ASN A 358 -7.50 27.56 -12.90
C ASN A 358 -8.47 27.09 -14.02
N GLU A 359 -8.39 25.84 -14.46
CA GLU A 359 -9.37 25.23 -15.34
C GLU A 359 -10.31 24.39 -14.50
N LYS A 360 -11.56 24.80 -14.41
CA LYS A 360 -12.68 24.11 -13.76
C LYS A 360 -12.99 22.82 -14.52
N ASN A 361 -12.14 21.80 -14.36
CA ASN A 361 -12.27 20.53 -15.06
C ASN A 361 -13.22 19.57 -14.33
N ALA A 362 -14.00 18.88 -15.13
CA ALA A 362 -15.05 17.97 -14.76
C ALA A 362 -14.69 16.95 -13.69
N PHE A 363 -15.62 16.74 -12.77
CA PHE A 363 -15.56 15.67 -11.78
C PHE A 363 -15.75 14.31 -12.44
N ASN A 364 -14.68 13.57 -12.64
CA ASN A 364 -14.74 12.16 -12.96
C ASN A 364 -14.86 11.35 -11.66
N ILE A 365 -16.06 10.90 -11.34
CA ILE A 365 -16.30 10.03 -10.19
C ILE A 365 -16.14 8.60 -10.66
N VAL A 366 -14.91 8.16 -10.82
CA VAL A 366 -14.59 6.74 -11.00
C VAL A 366 -13.92 6.21 -9.74
N ASN A 367 -14.48 5.15 -9.22
CA ASN A 367 -13.88 4.46 -8.08
C ASN A 367 -12.81 3.48 -8.60
N TYR A 368 -11.54 3.83 -8.42
CA TYR A 368 -10.41 2.99 -8.81
C TYR A 368 -10.17 1.84 -7.81
N THR A 369 -11.14 0.92 -7.71
CA THR A 369 -11.14 -0.18 -6.72
C THR A 369 -9.89 -1.05 -6.78
N PHE A 370 -9.29 -1.23 -7.97
CA PHE A 370 -8.05 -1.98 -8.16
C PHE A 370 -6.87 -1.43 -7.35
N ILE A 371 -6.87 -0.14 -6.99
CA ILE A 371 -5.79 0.47 -6.19
C ILE A 371 -5.68 -0.20 -4.83
N LYS A 372 -6.81 -0.50 -4.19
CA LYS A 372 -6.85 -1.20 -2.92
C LYS A 372 -6.25 -2.61 -3.03
N ASP A 373 -6.62 -3.35 -4.05
CA ASP A 373 -6.11 -4.72 -4.28
C ASP A 373 -4.60 -4.73 -4.57
N ILE A 374 -4.08 -3.72 -5.28
CA ILE A 374 -2.62 -3.57 -5.47
C ILE A 374 -1.92 -3.31 -4.14
N ILE A 375 -2.47 -2.40 -3.31
CA ILE A 375 -1.82 -1.98 -2.06
C ILE A 375 -1.86 -3.08 -1.00
N GLU A 376 -3.00 -3.74 -0.82
CA GLU A 376 -3.20 -4.75 0.22
C GLU A 376 -2.66 -6.13 -0.19
N LYS A 377 -2.89 -6.52 -1.46
CA LYS A 377 -2.66 -7.89 -1.93
C LYS A 377 -1.57 -8.01 -3.00
N SER A 378 -1.04 -6.88 -3.50
CA SER A 378 -0.11 -6.83 -4.66
C SER A 378 -0.68 -7.48 -5.92
N VAL A 379 -2.01 -7.45 -6.09
CA VAL A 379 -2.72 -8.04 -7.25
C VAL A 379 -3.03 -6.95 -8.27
N PHE A 380 -2.56 -7.14 -9.51
CA PHE A 380 -2.85 -6.29 -10.66
C PHE A 380 -3.92 -6.95 -11.52
N ASP A 381 -5.20 -6.71 -11.21
CA ASP A 381 -6.30 -7.19 -12.06
C ASP A 381 -6.38 -6.36 -13.34
N ARG A 382 -5.83 -6.91 -14.44
CA ARG A 382 -5.81 -6.27 -15.77
C ARG A 382 -7.20 -5.82 -16.21
N LYS A 383 -8.23 -6.66 -16.04
CA LYS A 383 -9.59 -6.34 -16.47
C LYS A 383 -10.19 -5.20 -15.70
N CYS A 384 -10.01 -5.20 -14.38
CA CYS A 384 -10.48 -4.14 -13.51
C CYS A 384 -9.77 -2.80 -13.80
N ILE A 385 -8.45 -2.82 -14.03
CA ILE A 385 -7.65 -1.64 -14.37
C ILE A 385 -8.16 -1.02 -15.68
N ILE A 386 -8.31 -1.83 -16.74
CA ILE A 386 -8.77 -1.38 -18.05
C ILE A 386 -10.21 -0.85 -17.96
N TYR A 387 -11.11 -1.59 -17.33
CA TYR A 387 -12.49 -1.15 -17.15
C TYR A 387 -12.61 0.20 -16.44
N CYS A 388 -11.88 0.39 -15.33
CA CYS A 388 -11.90 1.67 -14.62
C CYS A 388 -11.31 2.80 -15.46
N PHE A 389 -10.25 2.51 -16.23
CA PHE A 389 -9.62 3.49 -17.10
C PHE A 389 -10.56 3.92 -18.24
N ASP A 390 -11.20 2.97 -18.94
CA ASP A 390 -12.14 3.22 -20.02
C ASP A 390 -13.32 4.05 -19.56
N LYS A 391 -13.89 3.65 -18.43
CA LYS A 391 -15.02 4.38 -17.83
C LYS A 391 -14.66 5.81 -17.47
N ALA A 392 -13.46 6.04 -16.96
CA ALA A 392 -12.98 7.38 -16.67
C ALA A 392 -12.79 8.21 -17.94
N CYS A 393 -12.29 7.61 -19.02
CA CYS A 393 -12.14 8.25 -20.32
C CYS A 393 -13.50 8.61 -20.94
N GLU A 394 -14.45 7.67 -20.96
CA GLU A 394 -15.81 7.91 -21.45
C GLU A 394 -16.50 9.07 -20.72
N ASN A 395 -16.38 9.09 -19.38
CA ASN A 395 -16.92 10.17 -18.59
C ASN A 395 -16.26 11.52 -18.90
N ALA A 396 -14.94 11.56 -19.11
CA ALA A 396 -14.21 12.78 -19.44
C ALA A 396 -14.56 13.32 -20.83
N GLU A 397 -14.69 12.42 -21.82
CA GLU A 397 -15.12 12.76 -23.18
C GLU A 397 -16.56 13.32 -23.18
N TYR A 398 -17.49 12.63 -22.52
CA TYR A 398 -18.87 13.10 -22.38
C TYR A 398 -18.95 14.51 -21.80
N VAL A 399 -18.21 14.78 -20.75
CA VAL A 399 -18.20 16.08 -20.09
C VAL A 399 -17.62 17.16 -20.99
N ASN A 400 -16.59 16.88 -21.77
CA ASN A 400 -15.99 17.85 -22.67
C ASN A 400 -16.91 18.20 -23.85
N ASP A 401 -17.56 17.19 -24.40
CA ASP A 401 -18.47 17.36 -25.54
C ASP A 401 -19.76 18.08 -25.15
N ASN A 402 -20.15 18.05 -23.89
CA ASN A 402 -21.38 18.65 -23.36
C ASN A 402 -21.11 19.75 -22.32
N LYS A 403 -20.17 20.65 -22.60
CA LYS A 403 -19.81 21.74 -21.67
C LYS A 403 -20.98 22.63 -21.27
N ASP A 404 -21.86 22.90 -22.24
CA ASP A 404 -23.04 23.76 -22.09
C ASP A 404 -24.29 23.00 -21.62
N ASP A 405 -24.14 21.70 -21.35
CA ASP A 405 -25.22 20.86 -20.80
C ASP A 405 -25.55 21.28 -19.36
N PRO A 406 -26.84 21.49 -19.04
CA PRO A 406 -27.27 21.98 -17.73
C PRO A 406 -26.81 21.04 -16.58
N LEU A 407 -26.73 19.74 -16.78
CA LEU A 407 -26.20 18.82 -15.79
C LEU A 407 -24.73 19.12 -15.46
N ASN A 408 -23.93 19.40 -16.49
CA ASN A 408 -22.52 19.70 -16.29
C ASN A 408 -22.31 21.09 -15.69
N ILE A 409 -23.11 22.09 -16.10
CA ILE A 409 -23.08 23.44 -15.53
C ILE A 409 -23.42 23.38 -14.02
N LEU A 410 -24.53 22.76 -13.66
CA LEU A 410 -24.99 22.66 -12.27
C LEU A 410 -24.03 21.85 -11.39
N ASP A 411 -23.40 20.80 -11.91
CA ASP A 411 -22.46 20.00 -11.14
C ASP A 411 -21.13 20.72 -10.89
N ARG A 412 -20.65 21.53 -11.86
CA ARG A 412 -19.34 22.17 -11.81
C ARG A 412 -19.33 23.56 -11.19
N GLN A 413 -20.37 24.37 -11.50
CA GLN A 413 -20.41 25.79 -11.19
C GLN A 413 -21.34 26.12 -10.03
N SER A 414 -21.67 25.12 -9.19
CA SER A 414 -22.69 25.28 -8.13
C SER A 414 -22.44 26.42 -7.13
N TYR A 415 -21.24 26.95 -7.07
CA TYR A 415 -20.89 28.07 -6.18
C TYR A 415 -20.66 29.40 -6.92
N ASP A 416 -20.68 29.36 -8.25
CA ASP A 416 -20.38 30.53 -9.11
C ASP A 416 -21.60 31.01 -9.88
N LEU A 417 -22.73 30.29 -9.80
CA LEU A 417 -23.97 30.66 -10.49
C LEU A 417 -24.84 31.56 -9.60
N ASP A 418 -25.40 32.59 -10.20
CA ASP A 418 -26.48 33.36 -9.58
C ASP A 418 -27.78 32.53 -9.55
N ASP A 419 -28.73 32.94 -8.70
CA ASP A 419 -30.00 32.22 -8.52
C ASP A 419 -30.79 32.09 -9.82
N GLU A 420 -30.80 33.13 -10.67
CA GLU A 420 -31.48 33.14 -11.98
C GLU A 420 -30.86 32.12 -12.94
N ASP A 421 -29.54 32.09 -13.06
CA ASP A 421 -28.82 31.14 -13.91
C ASP A 421 -28.92 29.71 -13.36
N THR A 422 -28.92 29.57 -12.07
CA THR A 422 -29.14 28.28 -11.39
C THR A 422 -30.50 27.72 -11.69
N LEU A 423 -31.56 28.52 -11.48
CA LEU A 423 -32.94 28.11 -11.75
C LEU A 423 -33.14 27.75 -13.23
N LYS A 424 -32.65 28.58 -14.14
CA LYS A 424 -32.69 28.32 -15.57
C LYS A 424 -32.07 26.96 -15.94
N ASN A 425 -30.85 26.69 -15.48
CA ASN A 425 -30.16 25.43 -15.78
C ASN A 425 -30.85 24.26 -15.09
N TYR A 426 -31.37 24.43 -13.87
CA TYR A 426 -32.12 23.39 -13.18
C TYR A 426 -33.41 23.01 -13.90
N MET A 427 -34.19 23.99 -14.36
CA MET A 427 -35.39 23.75 -15.16
C MET A 427 -35.10 23.08 -16.49
N LEU A 428 -33.99 23.48 -17.15
CA LEU A 428 -33.56 22.84 -18.39
C LEU A 428 -33.07 21.39 -18.17
N LEU A 429 -32.40 21.12 -17.04
CA LEU A 429 -32.04 19.77 -16.64
C LEU A 429 -33.28 18.88 -16.49
N LEU A 430 -34.28 19.35 -15.77
CA LEU A 430 -35.53 18.62 -15.56
C LEU A 430 -36.27 18.34 -16.89
N GLU A 431 -36.27 19.30 -17.81
CA GLU A 431 -36.87 19.11 -19.12
C GLU A 431 -36.07 18.09 -19.96
N ASN A 432 -34.76 18.14 -19.93
CA ASN A 432 -33.91 17.17 -20.61
C ASN A 432 -34.10 15.73 -20.06
N ILE A 433 -34.31 15.57 -18.75
CA ILE A 433 -34.66 14.27 -18.14
C ILE A 433 -36.01 13.76 -18.64
N ARG A 434 -37.04 14.64 -18.71
CA ARG A 434 -38.36 14.30 -19.27
C ARG A 434 -38.31 13.87 -20.72
N GLN A 435 -37.43 14.50 -21.49
CA GLN A 435 -37.20 14.20 -22.92
C GLN A 435 -36.25 13.01 -23.13
N ASP A 436 -35.84 12.37 -22.05
CA ASP A 436 -34.90 11.21 -22.05
C ASP A 436 -33.60 11.50 -22.83
N LYS A 437 -33.05 12.69 -22.69
CA LYS A 437 -31.78 13.06 -23.32
C LYS A 437 -30.56 12.48 -22.65
N TYR A 438 -30.68 12.01 -21.40
CA TYR A 438 -29.59 11.47 -20.63
C TYR A 438 -29.59 9.94 -20.62
N LYS A 439 -28.40 9.35 -20.81
CA LYS A 439 -28.21 7.91 -20.65
C LYS A 439 -28.28 7.56 -19.16
N PRO A 440 -28.79 6.38 -18.79
CA PRO A 440 -28.93 5.94 -17.39
C PRO A 440 -27.64 5.86 -16.58
N ASN A 441 -26.49 5.73 -17.21
CA ASN A 441 -25.19 5.85 -16.52
C ASN A 441 -24.94 7.24 -15.89
N LEU A 442 -25.69 8.26 -16.30
CA LEU A 442 -25.64 9.61 -15.73
C LEU A 442 -26.66 9.83 -14.61
N TYR A 443 -27.56 8.87 -14.35
CA TYR A 443 -28.63 9.06 -13.39
C TYR A 443 -28.11 9.22 -11.96
N GLU A 444 -27.05 8.54 -11.60
CA GLU A 444 -26.38 8.78 -10.31
C GLU A 444 -25.98 10.24 -10.15
N LYS A 445 -25.36 10.80 -11.17
CA LYS A 445 -24.95 12.21 -11.19
C LYS A 445 -26.15 13.15 -11.11
N ILE A 446 -27.22 12.84 -11.83
CA ILE A 446 -28.45 13.62 -11.82
C ILE A 446 -29.08 13.63 -10.42
N VAL A 447 -29.22 12.48 -9.77
CA VAL A 447 -29.76 12.37 -8.40
C VAL A 447 -28.94 13.21 -7.41
N ARG A 448 -27.63 13.16 -7.51
CA ARG A 448 -26.73 13.93 -6.67
C ARG A 448 -26.88 15.44 -6.86
N VAL A 449 -26.97 15.90 -8.10
CA VAL A 449 -27.23 17.31 -8.43
C VAL A 449 -28.61 17.73 -7.92
N PHE A 450 -29.63 16.93 -8.19
CA PHE A 450 -30.99 17.17 -7.74
C PHE A 450 -31.08 17.35 -6.21
N LEU A 451 -30.55 16.43 -5.43
CA LEU A 451 -30.58 16.50 -3.96
C LEU A 451 -29.81 17.72 -3.43
N ARG A 452 -28.69 18.10 -4.08
CA ARG A 452 -27.94 19.31 -3.72
C ARG A 452 -28.77 20.57 -3.89
N TYR A 453 -29.43 20.73 -5.03
CA TYR A 453 -30.21 21.92 -5.33
C TYR A 453 -31.53 21.97 -4.56
N ASN A 454 -32.15 20.84 -4.28
CA ASN A 454 -33.28 20.79 -3.36
C ASN A 454 -32.89 21.30 -1.96
N LYS A 455 -31.73 20.93 -1.47
CA LYS A 455 -31.21 21.47 -0.19
C LYS A 455 -30.98 22.99 -0.24
N PHE A 456 -30.71 23.57 -1.41
CA PHE A 456 -30.60 25.02 -1.61
C PHE A 456 -31.95 25.71 -1.74
N GLY A 457 -33.07 24.99 -1.80
CA GLY A 457 -34.42 25.52 -1.88
C GLY A 457 -35.02 25.57 -3.30
N PHE A 458 -34.44 24.82 -4.25
CA PHE A 458 -34.98 24.66 -5.60
C PHE A 458 -35.88 23.39 -5.68
N ASP A 459 -37.11 23.48 -5.16
CA ASP A 459 -38.05 22.36 -4.98
C ASP A 459 -39.03 22.17 -6.14
N GLU A 460 -38.62 22.44 -7.38
CA GLU A 460 -39.49 22.45 -8.56
C GLU A 460 -40.07 21.09 -8.95
N ILE A 461 -39.42 19.99 -8.54
CA ILE A 461 -39.93 18.63 -8.75
C ILE A 461 -39.89 17.83 -7.45
N ASP A 462 -41.01 17.15 -7.17
CA ASP A 462 -41.10 16.13 -6.16
C ASP A 462 -40.17 14.97 -6.53
N GLU A 463 -39.39 14.49 -5.56
CA GLU A 463 -38.46 13.39 -5.64
C GLU A 463 -39.09 12.14 -6.28
N LYS A 464 -40.34 11.83 -5.93
CA LYS A 464 -41.08 10.69 -6.49
C LYS A 464 -41.34 10.82 -7.99
N LYS A 465 -41.62 12.04 -8.48
CA LYS A 465 -41.80 12.28 -9.92
C LYS A 465 -40.51 12.13 -10.70
N LEU A 466 -39.39 12.58 -10.13
CA LEU A 466 -38.09 12.39 -10.74
C LEU A 466 -37.78 10.91 -10.91
N VAL A 467 -37.95 10.14 -9.84
CA VAL A 467 -37.72 8.69 -9.82
C VAL A 467 -38.62 7.96 -10.82
N GLU A 468 -39.90 8.31 -10.87
CA GLU A 468 -40.84 7.74 -11.86
C GLU A 468 -40.42 7.98 -13.31
N ILE A 469 -39.98 9.20 -13.64
CA ILE A 469 -39.50 9.53 -14.99
C ILE A 469 -38.25 8.70 -15.32
N MET A 470 -37.28 8.69 -14.42
CA MET A 470 -36.03 7.95 -14.62
C MET A 470 -36.25 6.46 -14.72
N LYS A 471 -37.16 5.88 -13.90
CA LYS A 471 -37.56 4.47 -13.99
C LYS A 471 -38.16 4.12 -15.33
N LYS A 472 -39.09 4.96 -15.81
CA LYS A 472 -39.70 4.75 -17.12
C LYS A 472 -38.64 4.69 -18.21
N ASN A 473 -37.66 5.59 -18.18
CA ASN A 473 -36.58 5.64 -19.15
C ASN A 473 -35.66 4.39 -19.04
N VAL A 474 -35.39 3.89 -17.83
CA VAL A 474 -34.60 2.67 -17.59
C VAL A 474 -35.32 1.44 -18.17
N ILE A 475 -36.63 1.31 -17.92
CA ILE A 475 -37.44 0.18 -18.39
C ILE A 475 -37.53 0.17 -19.91
N ASP A 476 -37.86 1.34 -20.51
CA ASP A 476 -38.09 1.46 -21.94
C ASP A 476 -36.84 1.12 -22.77
N LYS A 477 -35.66 1.33 -22.23
CA LYS A 477 -34.37 1.14 -22.94
C LYS A 477 -33.51 -0.01 -22.45
N GLY A 478 -33.85 -0.65 -21.35
CA GLY A 478 -33.09 -1.78 -20.78
C GLY A 478 -31.66 -1.43 -20.32
N TYR A 479 -31.46 -0.21 -19.88
CA TYR A 479 -30.13 0.30 -19.51
C TYR A 479 -29.72 -0.02 -18.06
N GLU A 480 -28.40 0.07 -17.78
CA GLU A 480 -27.83 -0.14 -16.44
C GLU A 480 -27.65 1.18 -15.69
N VAL A 481 -28.17 1.25 -14.48
CA VAL A 481 -27.90 2.32 -13.51
C VAL A 481 -26.89 1.79 -12.49
N GLU A 482 -25.78 2.49 -12.31
CA GLU A 482 -24.74 2.09 -11.37
C GLU A 482 -24.83 2.88 -10.08
N LEU A 483 -24.69 2.17 -8.95
CA LEU A 483 -24.55 2.79 -7.62
C LEU A 483 -23.08 3.14 -7.37
N ASN A 484 -22.83 4.37 -6.92
CA ASN A 484 -21.52 4.72 -6.38
C ASN A 484 -21.42 4.23 -4.92
N PRO A 485 -20.54 3.28 -4.58
CA PRO A 485 -20.43 2.76 -3.22
C PRO A 485 -19.99 3.82 -2.20
N ASN A 486 -19.42 4.94 -2.65
CA ASN A 486 -18.94 6.03 -1.80
C ASN A 486 -19.88 7.27 -1.83
N TYR A 487 -21.17 7.06 -2.09
CA TYR A 487 -22.13 8.16 -2.22
C TYR A 487 -22.20 9.08 -0.98
N GLU A 488 -21.96 8.55 0.24
CA GLU A 488 -21.98 9.34 1.48
C GLU A 488 -20.97 10.48 1.47
N PHE A 489 -19.84 10.28 0.81
CA PHE A 489 -18.83 11.32 0.67
C PHE A 489 -19.29 12.49 -0.20
N PHE A 490 -20.08 12.21 -1.25
CA PHE A 490 -20.49 13.21 -2.23
C PHE A 490 -21.76 13.96 -1.88
N VAL A 491 -22.70 13.30 -1.22
CA VAL A 491 -23.98 13.91 -0.86
C VAL A 491 -24.03 14.41 0.58
N GLY A 492 -23.03 14.04 1.39
CA GLY A 492 -23.02 14.33 2.82
C GLY A 492 -23.98 13.43 3.62
N LYS A 493 -23.76 13.34 4.93
CA LYS A 493 -24.56 12.45 5.80
C LYS A 493 -26.04 12.76 5.81
N ASP A 494 -26.40 14.05 5.67
CA ASP A 494 -27.78 14.50 5.73
C ASP A 494 -28.61 14.05 4.53
N MET A 495 -27.98 13.91 3.36
CA MET A 495 -28.66 13.53 2.10
C MET A 495 -28.43 12.06 1.73
N SER A 496 -27.55 11.36 2.45
CA SER A 496 -27.15 9.99 2.08
C SER A 496 -28.32 9.01 2.14
N ARG A 497 -29.29 9.23 3.01
CA ARG A 497 -30.49 8.41 3.11
C ARG A 497 -31.39 8.58 1.90
N ALA A 498 -31.73 9.84 1.53
CA ALA A 498 -32.56 10.14 0.37
C ALA A 498 -31.90 9.65 -0.93
N TYR A 499 -30.60 9.89 -1.08
CA TYR A 499 -29.83 9.36 -2.21
C TYR A 499 -29.93 7.83 -2.32
N LYS A 500 -29.73 7.12 -1.20
CA LYS A 500 -29.79 5.68 -1.17
C LYS A 500 -31.19 5.16 -1.52
N GLU A 501 -32.23 5.78 -0.97
CA GLU A 501 -33.63 5.43 -1.26
C GLU A 501 -33.94 5.58 -2.74
N ILE A 502 -33.58 6.71 -3.37
CA ILE A 502 -33.76 6.94 -4.81
C ILE A 502 -32.97 5.94 -5.65
N MET A 503 -31.69 5.75 -5.36
CA MET A 503 -30.84 4.87 -6.15
C MET A 503 -31.23 3.40 -5.98
N ASP A 504 -31.61 2.97 -4.77
CA ASP A 504 -32.13 1.62 -4.53
C ASP A 504 -33.44 1.38 -5.29
N GLU A 505 -34.26 2.41 -5.45
CA GLU A 505 -35.49 2.34 -6.21
C GLU A 505 -35.23 2.26 -7.73
N LEU A 506 -34.28 3.03 -8.25
CA LEU A 506 -33.85 2.99 -9.66
C LEU A 506 -33.17 1.66 -10.02
N VAL A 507 -32.29 1.15 -9.14
CA VAL A 507 -31.60 -0.13 -9.31
C VAL A 507 -32.54 -1.30 -9.02
N GLY A 508 -33.56 -1.10 -8.20
CA GLY A 508 -34.53 -2.10 -7.79
C GLY A 508 -35.34 -2.69 -8.96
N GLU A 509 -35.64 -1.89 -9.99
CA GLU A 509 -36.30 -2.36 -11.21
C GLU A 509 -35.45 -3.43 -11.93
N LYS A 510 -34.13 -3.28 -11.91
CA LYS A 510 -33.22 -4.26 -12.52
C LYS A 510 -32.99 -5.50 -11.66
N LYS A 511 -33.05 -5.35 -10.32
CA LYS A 511 -33.11 -6.52 -9.41
C LYS A 511 -34.32 -7.37 -9.76
N ASN A 512 -35.43 -6.74 -10.12
CA ASN A 512 -36.63 -7.44 -10.59
C ASN A 512 -36.43 -8.10 -11.95
N GLU A 513 -35.70 -7.49 -12.89
CA GLU A 513 -35.40 -8.08 -14.21
C GLU A 513 -34.54 -9.34 -14.09
N LEU A 514 -33.43 -9.30 -13.33
CA LEU A 514 -32.62 -10.47 -13.06
C LEU A 514 -33.43 -11.57 -12.36
N LYS A 515 -34.23 -11.20 -11.36
CA LYS A 515 -35.10 -12.13 -10.64
C LYS A 515 -36.18 -12.75 -11.55
N LEU A 516 -36.77 -11.95 -12.43
CA LEU A 516 -37.73 -12.43 -13.43
C LEU A 516 -37.05 -13.34 -14.47
N ALA A 517 -35.85 -12.98 -14.94
CA ALA A 517 -35.08 -13.82 -15.87
C ALA A 517 -34.70 -15.16 -15.23
N ILE A 518 -34.30 -15.16 -13.95
CA ILE A 518 -34.02 -16.37 -13.16
C ILE A 518 -35.29 -17.21 -13.01
N ASP A 519 -36.38 -16.61 -12.57
CA ASP A 519 -37.65 -17.33 -12.39
C ASP A 519 -38.18 -17.91 -13.70
N LYS A 520 -38.03 -17.19 -14.81
CA LYS A 520 -38.39 -17.69 -16.15
C LYS A 520 -37.49 -18.83 -16.59
N SER A 521 -36.19 -18.72 -16.35
CA SER A 521 -35.24 -19.77 -16.68
C SER A 521 -35.51 -21.04 -15.86
N LEU A 522 -35.74 -20.93 -14.56
CA LEU A 522 -36.03 -22.06 -13.70
C LEU A 522 -37.40 -22.75 -14.00
N LYS A 523 -38.34 -22.06 -14.66
CA LYS A 523 -39.61 -22.67 -15.11
C LYS A 523 -39.45 -23.51 -16.38
N SER A 524 -38.36 -23.27 -17.14
CA SER A 524 -38.13 -24.02 -18.39
C SER A 524 -37.78 -25.49 -18.13
N GLU A 525 -38.08 -26.36 -19.14
CA GLU A 525 -37.58 -27.73 -19.12
C GLU A 525 -36.06 -27.81 -19.28
N GLU A 526 -35.46 -26.87 -20.04
CA GLU A 526 -34.03 -26.71 -20.23
C GLU A 526 -33.43 -25.64 -19.33
N TRP A 527 -33.84 -25.60 -18.04
CA TRP A 527 -33.51 -24.57 -17.12
C TRP A 527 -32.00 -24.31 -16.94
N GLY A 528 -31.16 -25.35 -17.00
CA GLY A 528 -29.71 -25.19 -16.86
C GLY A 528 -29.08 -24.36 -17.99
N ILE A 529 -29.52 -24.61 -19.24
CA ILE A 529 -29.10 -23.83 -20.42
C ILE A 529 -29.65 -22.41 -20.35
N GLN A 530 -30.92 -22.28 -19.92
CA GLN A 530 -31.57 -20.96 -19.83
C GLN A 530 -30.94 -20.07 -18.77
N LEU A 531 -30.49 -20.62 -17.65
CA LEU A 531 -29.74 -19.88 -16.64
C LEU A 531 -28.43 -19.32 -17.19
N ASP A 532 -27.69 -20.15 -17.92
CA ASP A 532 -26.44 -19.72 -18.55
C ASP A 532 -26.69 -18.61 -19.59
N ASN A 533 -27.59 -18.85 -20.53
CA ASN A 533 -27.83 -17.92 -21.64
C ASN A 533 -28.45 -16.57 -21.22
N ASN A 534 -29.36 -16.56 -20.25
CA ASN A 534 -30.16 -15.39 -19.92
C ASN A 534 -29.66 -14.64 -18.67
N CYS A 535 -28.91 -15.31 -17.79
CA CYS A 535 -28.60 -14.75 -16.47
C CYS A 535 -27.09 -14.67 -16.22
N PHE A 536 -26.26 -15.44 -16.90
CA PHE A 536 -24.83 -15.54 -16.61
C PHE A 536 -24.11 -14.20 -16.66
N GLU A 537 -24.19 -13.46 -17.77
CA GLU A 537 -23.51 -12.18 -17.91
C GLU A 537 -24.06 -11.12 -16.94
N LEU A 538 -25.36 -11.10 -16.70
CA LEU A 538 -25.99 -10.22 -15.71
C LEU A 538 -25.49 -10.52 -14.28
N MET A 539 -25.45 -11.81 -13.90
CA MET A 539 -24.96 -12.24 -12.59
C MET A 539 -23.47 -11.94 -12.43
N LYS A 540 -22.66 -12.24 -13.45
CA LYS A 540 -21.24 -11.97 -13.46
C LYS A 540 -20.95 -10.49 -13.26
N ASN A 541 -21.61 -9.60 -13.99
CA ASN A 541 -21.43 -8.16 -13.87
C ASN A 541 -21.81 -7.65 -12.48
N LYS A 542 -22.90 -8.17 -11.87
CA LYS A 542 -23.29 -7.83 -10.52
C LYS A 542 -22.30 -8.34 -9.46
N ALA A 543 -21.84 -9.56 -9.60
CA ALA A 543 -20.83 -10.14 -8.72
C ALA A 543 -19.50 -9.34 -8.77
N ILE A 544 -19.09 -8.88 -9.97
CA ILE A 544 -17.93 -8.01 -10.16
C ILE A 544 -18.10 -6.68 -9.37
N GLN A 545 -19.33 -6.18 -9.32
CA GLN A 545 -19.70 -4.96 -8.58
C GLN A 545 -19.93 -5.20 -7.08
N LYS A 546 -19.71 -6.40 -6.57
CA LYS A 546 -20.02 -6.82 -5.19
C LYS A 546 -21.50 -6.73 -4.81
N GLU A 547 -22.38 -6.84 -5.81
CA GLU A 547 -23.81 -6.88 -5.63
C GLU A 547 -24.32 -8.31 -5.57
N LYS A 548 -25.54 -8.48 -5.01
CA LYS A 548 -26.25 -9.76 -5.04
C LYS A 548 -26.41 -10.27 -6.46
N SER A 549 -26.03 -11.50 -6.68
CA SER A 549 -26.08 -12.13 -8.01
C SER A 549 -26.70 -13.52 -7.94
N VAL A 550 -25.94 -14.53 -7.57
CA VAL A 550 -26.44 -15.92 -7.47
C VAL A 550 -27.44 -16.10 -6.34
N SER A 551 -27.39 -15.26 -5.29
CA SER A 551 -28.35 -15.25 -4.19
C SER A 551 -29.78 -14.87 -4.59
N TYR A 552 -30.01 -14.38 -5.81
CA TYR A 552 -31.34 -14.22 -6.36
C TYR A 552 -31.98 -15.55 -6.81
N ILE A 553 -31.20 -16.61 -6.96
CA ILE A 553 -31.74 -17.95 -7.24
C ILE A 553 -32.39 -18.49 -5.96
N ASP A 554 -33.70 -18.72 -6.04
CA ASP A 554 -34.46 -19.33 -4.95
C ASP A 554 -33.95 -20.76 -4.67
N MET A 555 -33.44 -20.99 -3.46
CA MET A 555 -32.79 -22.22 -3.09
C MET A 555 -33.71 -23.44 -3.15
N ASP A 556 -34.94 -23.31 -2.69
CA ASP A 556 -35.91 -24.40 -2.67
C ASP A 556 -36.34 -24.80 -4.09
N LYS A 557 -36.56 -23.81 -4.96
CA LYS A 557 -36.83 -24.05 -6.38
C LYS A 557 -35.67 -24.72 -7.06
N LEU A 558 -34.42 -24.27 -6.80
CA LEU A 558 -33.23 -24.88 -7.36
C LEU A 558 -33.03 -26.32 -6.90
N LEU A 559 -33.17 -26.60 -5.62
CA LEU A 559 -33.04 -27.95 -5.08
C LEU A 559 -34.06 -28.90 -5.68
N ASN A 560 -35.29 -28.44 -5.81
CA ASN A 560 -36.37 -29.23 -6.45
C ASN A 560 -36.03 -29.56 -7.92
N LYS A 561 -35.41 -28.62 -8.64
CA LYS A 561 -34.90 -28.84 -10.00
C LYS A 561 -33.69 -29.81 -10.03
N LEU A 562 -32.76 -29.70 -9.11
CA LEU A 562 -31.60 -30.59 -9.02
C LEU A 562 -32.05 -32.05 -8.70
N LEU A 563 -33.04 -32.22 -7.86
CA LEU A 563 -33.59 -33.54 -7.52
C LEU A 563 -34.35 -34.20 -8.68
N ASN A 564 -35.12 -33.41 -9.45
CA ASN A 564 -36.11 -33.94 -10.39
C ASN A 564 -35.78 -33.76 -11.88
N SER A 565 -34.68 -33.07 -12.23
CA SER A 565 -34.35 -32.75 -13.62
C SER A 565 -33.56 -33.86 -14.35
N ARG A 566 -33.55 -33.80 -15.68
CA ARG A 566 -32.69 -34.65 -16.52
C ARG A 566 -31.23 -34.31 -16.31
N CYS A 567 -30.36 -35.30 -16.42
CA CYS A 567 -28.90 -35.11 -16.21
C CYS A 567 -28.29 -34.04 -17.14
N ARG A 568 -28.88 -33.78 -18.32
CA ARG A 568 -28.48 -32.69 -19.22
C ARG A 568 -28.52 -31.32 -18.53
N ASN A 569 -29.56 -31.01 -17.77
CA ASN A 569 -29.66 -29.75 -17.00
C ASN A 569 -28.63 -29.66 -15.88
N LEU A 570 -28.34 -30.77 -15.22
CA LEU A 570 -27.30 -30.83 -14.19
C LEU A 570 -25.92 -30.56 -14.75
N HIS A 571 -25.63 -31.08 -15.96
CA HIS A 571 -24.40 -30.80 -16.70
C HIS A 571 -24.24 -29.30 -17.01
N TYR A 572 -25.29 -28.67 -17.54
CA TYR A 572 -25.24 -27.24 -17.86
C TYR A 572 -25.18 -26.37 -16.59
N PHE A 573 -25.88 -26.75 -15.55
CA PHE A 573 -25.78 -26.05 -14.26
C PHE A 573 -24.38 -26.20 -13.65
N TYR A 574 -23.76 -27.38 -13.76
CA TYR A 574 -22.35 -27.56 -13.40
C TYR A 574 -21.45 -26.62 -14.19
N ALA A 575 -21.60 -26.57 -15.51
CA ALA A 575 -20.81 -25.70 -16.39
C ALA A 575 -21.02 -24.21 -16.03
N PHE A 576 -22.26 -23.81 -15.78
CA PHE A 576 -22.62 -22.47 -15.34
C PHE A 576 -21.91 -22.10 -14.01
N ILE A 577 -22.03 -22.93 -12.97
CA ILE A 577 -21.40 -22.67 -11.67
C ILE A 577 -19.87 -22.67 -11.81
N ALA A 578 -19.30 -23.59 -12.57
CA ALA A 578 -17.85 -23.67 -12.81
C ALA A 578 -17.32 -22.39 -13.45
N GLN A 579 -17.97 -21.92 -14.52
CA GLN A 579 -17.60 -20.68 -15.23
C GLN A 579 -17.83 -19.46 -14.35
N PHE A 580 -18.92 -19.43 -13.59
CA PHE A 580 -19.23 -18.32 -12.70
C PHE A 580 -18.17 -18.18 -11.60
N LEU A 581 -17.85 -19.26 -10.92
CA LEU A 581 -16.81 -19.27 -9.88
C LEU A 581 -15.41 -18.98 -10.44
N GLU A 582 -15.12 -19.39 -11.68
CA GLU A 582 -13.84 -19.11 -12.33
C GLU A 582 -13.69 -17.65 -12.74
N LYS A 583 -14.72 -17.07 -13.37
CA LYS A 583 -14.69 -15.70 -13.88
C LYS A 583 -14.86 -14.63 -12.79
N VAL A 584 -15.58 -14.98 -11.74
CA VAL A 584 -15.79 -14.11 -10.57
C VAL A 584 -14.77 -14.39 -9.46
N GLY A 585 -14.04 -15.45 -9.57
CA GLY A 585 -13.21 -16.08 -8.55
C GLY A 585 -12.05 -15.28 -7.97
N ASN A 586 -11.71 -14.12 -8.50
CA ASN A 586 -10.72 -13.19 -7.92
C ASN A 586 -11.38 -11.95 -7.29
N ILE A 587 -12.71 -11.96 -7.17
CA ILE A 587 -13.50 -10.84 -6.72
C ILE A 587 -14.14 -11.22 -5.39
N ASN A 588 -14.14 -10.31 -4.43
CA ASN A 588 -14.84 -10.51 -3.17
C ASN A 588 -16.35 -10.58 -3.47
N TYR A 589 -16.93 -11.73 -3.28
CA TYR A 589 -18.40 -11.90 -3.35
C TYR A 589 -19.08 -11.02 -2.31
N CYS A 590 -20.34 -10.62 -2.57
CA CYS A 590 -21.14 -10.02 -1.51
C CYS A 590 -21.51 -11.09 -0.46
N GLU A 591 -21.75 -10.67 0.78
CA GLU A 591 -22.03 -11.59 1.89
C GLU A 591 -23.24 -12.52 1.63
N ASP A 592 -24.24 -12.03 0.88
CA ASP A 592 -25.42 -12.82 0.56
C ASP A 592 -25.11 -13.94 -0.45
N ASP A 593 -24.24 -13.67 -1.44
CA ASP A 593 -23.80 -14.69 -2.39
C ASP A 593 -22.91 -15.73 -1.71
N VAL A 594 -22.03 -15.30 -0.79
CA VAL A 594 -21.22 -16.22 0.03
C VAL A 594 -22.13 -17.14 0.86
N ARG A 595 -23.13 -16.57 1.54
CA ARG A 595 -24.11 -17.36 2.31
C ARG A 595 -24.89 -18.32 1.42
N TRP A 596 -25.29 -17.86 0.23
CA TRP A 596 -26.02 -18.68 -0.72
C TRP A 596 -25.18 -19.88 -1.20
N ILE A 597 -23.91 -19.69 -1.56
CA ILE A 597 -23.00 -20.75 -2.01
C ILE A 597 -22.78 -21.77 -0.88
N ASN A 598 -22.53 -21.31 0.35
CA ASN A 598 -22.39 -22.20 1.51
C ASN A 598 -23.66 -22.99 1.80
N ASN A 599 -24.82 -22.34 1.76
CA ASN A 599 -26.11 -23.02 1.94
C ASN A 599 -26.35 -24.09 0.86
N LEU A 600 -26.05 -23.78 -0.40
CA LEU A 600 -26.17 -24.76 -1.49
C LEU A 600 -25.29 -25.99 -1.22
N ARG A 601 -24.03 -25.78 -0.83
CA ARG A 601 -23.09 -26.85 -0.49
C ARG A 601 -23.63 -27.74 0.63
N ASP A 602 -24.06 -27.13 1.75
CA ASP A 602 -24.51 -27.85 2.93
C ASP A 602 -25.82 -28.64 2.65
N MET A 603 -26.72 -28.05 1.86
CA MET A 603 -27.96 -28.71 1.47
C MET A 603 -27.72 -29.89 0.51
N LEU A 604 -26.82 -29.73 -0.46
CA LEU A 604 -26.45 -30.82 -1.36
C LEU A 604 -25.76 -31.96 -0.60
N GLN A 605 -24.86 -31.65 0.34
CA GLN A 605 -24.23 -32.65 1.19
C GLN A 605 -25.23 -33.41 2.05
N THR A 606 -26.20 -32.68 2.61
CA THR A 606 -27.29 -33.30 3.41
C THR A 606 -28.14 -34.24 2.58
N LYS A 607 -28.46 -33.83 1.33
CA LYS A 607 -29.28 -34.64 0.41
C LYS A 607 -28.53 -35.87 -0.12
N LEU A 608 -27.19 -35.73 -0.37
CA LEU A 608 -26.35 -36.87 -0.73
C LEU A 608 -26.26 -37.89 0.40
N ASN A 609 -26.09 -37.42 1.64
CA ASN A 609 -26.01 -38.29 2.82
C ASN A 609 -27.31 -39.07 3.09
N LYS A 610 -28.45 -38.46 2.72
CA LYS A 610 -29.77 -39.11 2.83
C LYS A 610 -30.17 -39.97 1.61
N ASP A 611 -29.27 -40.05 0.62
CA ASP A 611 -29.46 -40.81 -0.63
C ASP A 611 -30.71 -40.35 -1.43
N GLU A 612 -31.07 -39.07 -1.37
CA GLU A 612 -32.26 -38.50 -2.01
C GLU A 612 -32.10 -38.32 -3.54
N PHE A 613 -30.89 -38.44 -4.09
CA PHE A 613 -30.65 -38.35 -5.52
C PHE A 613 -30.74 -39.73 -6.17
N GLU A 614 -31.75 -39.94 -7.00
CA GLU A 614 -31.96 -41.19 -7.72
C GLU A 614 -31.07 -41.28 -8.96
N GLY A 615 -30.42 -42.44 -9.18
CA GLY A 615 -29.62 -42.77 -10.36
C GLY A 615 -28.15 -42.35 -10.28
N VAL A 616 -27.29 -43.16 -10.87
CA VAL A 616 -25.83 -43.06 -10.85
C VAL A 616 -25.33 -41.74 -11.49
N MET A 617 -25.88 -41.42 -12.69
CA MET A 617 -25.47 -40.25 -13.46
C MET A 617 -25.87 -38.92 -12.77
N ARG A 618 -27.00 -38.91 -12.05
CA ARG A 618 -27.42 -37.74 -11.30
C ARG A 618 -26.49 -37.51 -10.11
N LYS A 619 -26.19 -38.55 -9.34
CA LYS A 619 -25.21 -38.49 -8.23
C LYS A 619 -23.85 -38.03 -8.72
N TYR A 620 -23.43 -38.53 -9.89
CA TYR A 620 -22.18 -38.10 -10.51
C TYR A 620 -22.12 -36.56 -10.71
N TRP A 621 -23.15 -35.98 -11.37
CA TRP A 621 -23.17 -34.54 -11.61
C TRP A 621 -23.28 -33.72 -10.35
N ILE A 622 -24.06 -34.16 -9.35
CA ILE A 622 -24.14 -33.48 -8.05
C ILE A 622 -22.79 -33.52 -7.33
N ASN A 623 -22.08 -34.64 -7.37
CA ASN A 623 -20.72 -34.71 -6.83
C ASN A 623 -19.73 -33.81 -7.60
N CYS A 624 -19.88 -33.63 -8.91
CA CYS A 624 -19.08 -32.67 -9.67
C CYS A 624 -19.36 -31.22 -9.24
N ILE A 625 -20.63 -30.86 -9.00
CA ILE A 625 -21.02 -29.54 -8.49
C ILE A 625 -20.46 -29.33 -7.09
N MET A 626 -20.59 -30.32 -6.21
CA MET A 626 -20.02 -30.26 -4.85
C MET A 626 -18.51 -30.02 -4.89
N LYS A 627 -17.80 -30.80 -5.67
CA LYS A 627 -16.34 -30.69 -5.82
C LYS A 627 -15.91 -29.28 -6.26
N ILE A 628 -16.61 -28.66 -7.21
CA ILE A 628 -16.30 -27.29 -7.66
C ILE A 628 -16.59 -26.27 -6.56
N LEU A 629 -17.68 -26.44 -5.82
CA LEU A 629 -18.01 -25.55 -4.69
C LEU A 629 -16.94 -25.65 -3.59
N GLU A 630 -16.38 -26.82 -3.34
CA GLU A 630 -15.31 -27.04 -2.38
C GLU A 630 -13.96 -26.50 -2.90
N GLU A 631 -13.50 -26.95 -4.08
CA GLU A 631 -12.15 -26.60 -4.60
C GLU A 631 -11.98 -25.13 -4.94
N LYS A 632 -13.01 -24.48 -5.50
CA LYS A 632 -12.89 -23.08 -5.97
C LYS A 632 -13.36 -22.04 -4.95
N PHE A 633 -14.00 -22.45 -3.87
CA PHE A 633 -14.51 -21.54 -2.85
C PHE A 633 -13.73 -21.60 -1.54
N ASP A 634 -13.29 -22.78 -1.08
CA ASP A 634 -12.53 -22.93 0.17
C ASP A 634 -11.08 -22.44 0.04
N ASP A 635 -10.43 -22.54 -1.12
CA ASP A 635 -9.11 -21.95 -1.40
C ASP A 635 -9.04 -20.42 -1.29
N LYS A 636 -10.18 -19.75 -1.06
CA LYS A 636 -10.33 -18.29 -1.08
C LYS A 636 -10.79 -17.67 0.23
N LEU A 637 -11.18 -18.50 1.20
CA LEU A 637 -11.50 -18.10 2.58
C LEU A 637 -10.33 -18.35 3.55
N ALA A 638 -9.28 -19.06 3.10
CA ALA A 638 -8.01 -19.24 3.78
C ALA A 638 -6.99 -18.18 3.33
#